data_c33757bcbd7e440352d3a3e9dec61e81
#
_entry.id   c33757bcbd7e440352d3a3e9dec61e81
#
_cell.length_a   1.000
_cell.length_b   1.000
_cell.length_c   1.000
_cell.angle_alpha   90.00
_cell.angle_beta   90.00
_cell.angle_gamma   90.00
#
_symmetry.space_group_name_H-M   'P 1'
#
loop_
_entity.id
_entity.type
_entity.pdbx_description
1 polymer ?
#
loop_
_entity_poly.entity_id
_entity_poly.type
_entity_poly.pdbx_seq_one_letter_code
_entity_poly.pdbx_strand_id
1 'polypeptide(L)'
;MRVIAIVCISFFSLFNIAYSQILENKNVSFLTIQDKLLENPLSGGVDNAQIGEFDLNQDGINDIVIFDRAGDILIPMIFEVSTKKYRYAPQYKQIFPKIKDWVVFKDYNYDGLMDLFSCAFNTEGIAGIEVYTASLENQKIVFSKFDMKKQFKVLYFPTGGSSSVQIPIDYSDLPSIDDVDGDGDLDILTYEPGNNRVTWFQNVVKERAYSKDTLAFVISDRCYGKFIESGLNAEIKLSGKMDECASFLSPEITTRHAGSTVLSVELNGDSLRDLIIGDLTNNGVIALYNGGTNSQAWMTNQLTYWPAKKDSVNIATFLGAFDVDVDHDGLRDLLIAPNQRSISENANNISYYRNTGKATAPNFELQTRAMFVSEMIDLGSGSDPCFLDYNQDGLTDILVGTEGYFIRSSNLRNARLVLFENIGNKQQPKYKLVDSNYLNFNYFSLGSDAHHSFSPTIGDLDGDGDLDLLVGENQGQFFYCENIAGKNKLFQFNKPIYPFQDLSVRSNSSPFLVDLNRDGLLDIVSGTRLNTNDSNNQACGSFYYFQNMGTKSVPHFDPDYFKPPNTNCLGKVIVNSFSSKSYTSPEVIDFKGTYKLFSGNIFGEIKIIDNVEGNVQGHFSIVDSTYGNVQEGERITLSLADIDDDGILDMVTGNSRGGLGIYTTTFKVDGSVDNINLLKDYVEIYPNPSSGIFKVKNSFLKPIRISILDVVGNIYSSVIVDSMNSYEDHLVSLNSGIYIIKIQTINQLAYVKWIKI
;
A
#
# COMPACT_ATOMS: atom_id res chain seq x y z
N MET A 1 -40.06 0.05 58.67
CA MET A 1 -38.93 0.51 57.83
C MET A 1 -38.53 -0.63 56.85
N ARG A 2 -38.93 -0.53 55.61
CA ARG A 2 -38.49 -1.48 54.53
C ARG A 2 -37.37 -0.81 53.76
N VAL A 3 -36.20 -1.47 53.74
CA VAL A 3 -35.05 -1.07 52.99
C VAL A 3 -35.24 -1.65 51.58
N ILE A 4 -35.32 -0.79 50.57
CA ILE A 4 -35.33 -1.17 49.15
C ILE A 4 -33.87 -1.19 48.71
N ALA A 5 -33.35 -2.36 48.38
CA ALA A 5 -32.05 -2.50 47.72
C ALA A 5 -32.22 -2.28 46.23
N ILE A 6 -31.65 -1.20 45.71
CA ILE A 6 -31.55 -0.95 44.25
C ILE A 6 -30.34 -1.74 43.72
N VAL A 7 -30.61 -2.78 42.94
CA VAL A 7 -29.60 -3.49 42.19
C VAL A 7 -29.34 -2.72 40.89
N CYS A 8 -28.22 -2.01 40.79
CA CYS A 8 -27.72 -1.47 39.54
C CYS A 8 -27.14 -2.61 38.70
N ILE A 9 -27.88 -3.06 37.67
CA ILE A 9 -27.34 -3.92 36.62
C ILE A 9 -26.63 -3.00 35.62
N SER A 10 -25.32 -2.90 35.73
CA SER A 10 -24.49 -2.28 34.72
C SER A 10 -24.40 -3.23 33.50
N PHE A 11 -25.09 -2.87 32.44
CA PHE A 11 -24.84 -3.47 31.11
C PHE A 11 -23.43 -3.06 30.64
N PHE A 12 -22.46 -3.92 30.83
CA PHE A 12 -21.23 -3.89 30.06
C PHE A 12 -21.56 -4.43 28.69
N SER A 13 -21.76 -3.56 27.72
CA SER A 13 -21.68 -3.91 26.31
C SER A 13 -20.25 -4.32 26.03
N LEU A 14 -19.99 -5.61 25.93
CA LEU A 14 -18.77 -6.18 25.42
C LEU A 14 -18.69 -5.79 23.93
N PHE A 15 -17.97 -4.73 23.63
CA PHE A 15 -17.45 -4.51 22.29
C PHE A 15 -16.42 -5.62 22.04
N ASN A 16 -16.83 -6.66 21.34
CA ASN A 16 -15.91 -7.59 20.71
C ASN A 16 -15.20 -6.83 19.58
N ILE A 17 -14.05 -6.26 19.85
CA ILE A 17 -13.13 -5.83 18.79
C ILE A 17 -12.53 -7.13 18.25
N ALA A 18 -13.12 -7.67 17.20
CA ALA A 18 -12.51 -8.73 16.42
C ALA A 18 -11.24 -8.13 15.76
N TYR A 19 -10.07 -8.57 16.17
CA TYR A 19 -8.86 -8.29 15.42
C TYR A 19 -8.88 -9.18 14.18
N SER A 20 -8.83 -8.56 13.00
CA SER A 20 -8.73 -9.26 11.74
C SER A 20 -7.51 -10.19 11.73
N GLN A 21 -7.72 -11.39 11.24
CA GLN A 21 -6.65 -12.34 10.97
C GLN A 21 -5.81 -11.83 9.81
N ILE A 22 -4.48 -11.98 9.86
CA ILE A 22 -3.61 -11.67 8.72
C ILE A 22 -3.80 -12.79 7.70
N LEU A 23 -4.16 -12.42 6.47
CA LEU A 23 -4.23 -13.38 5.37
C LEU A 23 -2.83 -13.70 4.83
N GLU A 24 -2.64 -14.92 4.40
CA GLU A 24 -1.40 -15.35 3.76
C GLU A 24 -1.42 -14.98 2.27
N ASN A 25 -0.30 -14.44 1.79
CA ASN A 25 -0.09 -14.22 0.38
C ASN A 25 0.02 -15.57 -0.34
N LYS A 26 -0.80 -15.78 -1.36
CA LYS A 26 -0.71 -16.98 -2.21
C LYS A 26 0.36 -16.78 -3.27
N ASN A 27 1.32 -17.70 -3.34
CA ASN A 27 2.39 -17.60 -4.32
C ASN A 27 1.95 -18.22 -5.65
N VAL A 28 1.61 -17.36 -6.61
CA VAL A 28 1.14 -17.73 -7.94
C VAL A 28 2.08 -17.16 -9.00
N SER A 29 2.38 -17.97 -10.01
CA SER A 29 3.28 -17.57 -11.11
C SER A 29 2.55 -16.77 -12.18
N PHE A 30 3.19 -15.71 -12.66
CA PHE A 30 2.71 -14.91 -13.78
C PHE A 30 3.75 -14.82 -14.89
N LEU A 31 3.28 -14.86 -16.13
CA LEU A 31 4.07 -14.70 -17.34
C LEU A 31 3.62 -13.46 -18.12
N THR A 32 4.57 -12.81 -18.75
CA THR A 32 4.28 -11.79 -19.76
C THR A 32 3.68 -12.42 -21.04
N ILE A 33 3.21 -11.59 -21.95
CA ILE A 33 2.70 -12.03 -23.26
C ILE A 33 3.77 -12.78 -24.11
N GLN A 34 5.06 -12.52 -23.84
CA GLN A 34 6.20 -13.20 -24.47
C GLN A 34 6.69 -14.44 -23.69
N ASP A 35 5.89 -14.97 -22.78
CA ASP A 35 6.23 -16.13 -21.94
C ASP A 35 7.41 -15.93 -20.96
N LYS A 36 7.80 -14.67 -20.67
CA LYS A 36 8.78 -14.38 -19.61
C LYS A 36 8.11 -14.52 -18.26
N LEU A 37 8.67 -15.34 -17.38
CA LEU A 37 8.24 -15.43 -15.97
C LEU A 37 8.61 -14.12 -15.26
N LEU A 38 7.63 -13.52 -14.57
CA LEU A 38 7.86 -12.40 -13.68
C LEU A 38 8.42 -12.90 -12.33
N GLU A 39 9.45 -12.23 -11.82
CA GLU A 39 10.12 -12.63 -10.59
C GLU A 39 9.36 -12.16 -9.33
N ASN A 40 8.69 -11.02 -9.41
CA ASN A 40 7.98 -10.38 -8.30
C ASN A 40 6.55 -9.94 -8.70
N PRO A 41 5.73 -10.83 -9.32
CA PRO A 41 4.48 -10.40 -9.94
C PRO A 41 3.50 -9.73 -8.97
N LEU A 42 3.46 -10.17 -7.72
CA LEU A 42 2.49 -9.73 -6.71
C LEU A 42 3.05 -8.69 -5.72
N SER A 43 4.06 -7.93 -6.11
CA SER A 43 4.59 -6.83 -5.30
C SER A 43 3.73 -5.56 -5.33
N GLY A 44 2.73 -5.51 -6.20
CA GLY A 44 1.62 -4.56 -6.16
C GLY A 44 1.77 -3.28 -6.98
N GLY A 45 2.69 -3.23 -7.97
CA GLY A 45 2.93 -2.05 -8.83
C GLY A 45 3.60 -0.88 -8.10
N VAL A 46 4.10 0.10 -8.85
CA VAL A 46 4.80 1.28 -8.31
C VAL A 46 4.54 2.51 -9.15
N ASP A 47 3.96 3.54 -8.56
CA ASP A 47 3.72 4.83 -9.22
C ASP A 47 4.76 5.90 -8.83
N ASN A 48 5.06 6.05 -7.52
CA ASN A 48 5.88 7.15 -7.00
C ASN A 48 6.86 6.64 -5.94
N ALA A 49 7.94 6.01 -6.40
CA ALA A 49 8.91 5.34 -5.55
C ALA A 49 9.82 6.30 -4.77
N GLN A 50 10.02 6.01 -3.49
CA GLN A 50 11.16 6.45 -2.69
C GLN A 50 11.93 5.20 -2.24
N ILE A 51 13.24 5.21 -2.36
CA ILE A 51 14.02 3.97 -2.27
C ILE A 51 15.10 4.13 -1.23
N GLY A 52 15.22 3.13 -0.36
CA GLY A 52 16.27 3.07 0.63
C GLY A 52 16.79 1.65 0.84
N GLU A 53 17.91 1.57 1.52
CA GLU A 53 18.56 0.32 1.89
C GLU A 53 18.23 -0.05 3.34
N PHE A 54 18.10 -1.35 3.59
CA PHE A 54 17.84 -1.88 4.93
C PHE A 54 18.17 -3.38 4.98
N ASP A 55 19.04 -3.81 5.88
CA ASP A 55 19.26 -5.26 6.12
C ASP A 55 18.06 -5.83 6.91
N LEU A 56 17.02 -6.23 6.19
CA LEU A 56 15.75 -6.68 6.78
C LEU A 56 15.83 -8.08 7.38
N ASN A 57 16.63 -8.94 6.78
CA ASN A 57 16.77 -10.34 7.18
C ASN A 57 17.97 -10.57 8.13
N GLN A 58 18.75 -9.52 8.41
CA GLN A 58 19.92 -9.49 9.31
C GLN A 58 21.03 -10.47 8.86
N ASP A 59 21.25 -10.58 7.54
CA ASP A 59 22.30 -11.40 6.96
C ASP A 59 23.61 -10.62 6.71
N GLY A 60 23.63 -9.33 6.99
CA GLY A 60 24.75 -8.41 6.81
C GLY A 60 24.83 -7.81 5.42
N ILE A 61 23.81 -7.98 4.58
CA ILE A 61 23.71 -7.41 3.25
C ILE A 61 22.46 -6.54 3.21
N ASN A 62 22.60 -5.32 2.72
CA ASN A 62 21.46 -4.43 2.61
C ASN A 62 20.48 -4.94 1.55
N ASP A 63 19.22 -4.96 1.91
CA ASP A 63 18.08 -5.17 1.02
C ASP A 63 17.57 -3.82 0.52
N ILE A 64 16.61 -3.81 -0.39
CA ILE A 64 15.94 -2.59 -0.86
C ILE A 64 14.53 -2.52 -0.26
N VAL A 65 14.17 -1.34 0.23
CA VAL A 65 12.80 -1.01 0.59
C VAL A 65 12.31 0.11 -0.32
N ILE A 66 11.25 -0.15 -1.06
CA ILE A 66 10.58 0.85 -1.88
C ILE A 66 9.37 1.36 -1.08
N PHE A 67 9.28 2.66 -0.84
CA PHE A 67 8.08 3.31 -0.35
C PHE A 67 7.37 3.96 -1.52
N ASP A 68 6.14 3.52 -1.80
CA ASP A 68 5.32 4.16 -2.83
C ASP A 68 4.39 5.19 -2.20
N ARG A 69 4.56 6.44 -2.59
CA ARG A 69 3.75 7.56 -2.11
C ARG A 69 2.31 7.53 -2.58
N ALA A 70 2.01 6.88 -3.72
CA ALA A 70 0.65 6.80 -4.24
C ALA A 70 -0.26 5.96 -3.32
N GLY A 71 0.31 5.00 -2.61
CA GLY A 71 -0.42 4.14 -1.69
C GLY A 71 0.00 4.27 -0.23
N ASP A 72 1.00 5.11 0.10
CA ASP A 72 1.65 5.17 1.41
C ASP A 72 2.08 3.77 1.90
N ILE A 73 2.70 2.97 1.02
CA ILE A 73 3.00 1.55 1.24
C ILE A 73 4.49 1.24 1.09
N LEU A 74 4.98 0.34 1.94
CA LEU A 74 6.35 -0.18 1.87
C LEU A 74 6.38 -1.53 1.15
N ILE A 75 7.29 -1.68 0.20
CA ILE A 75 7.53 -2.88 -0.61
C ILE A 75 8.94 -3.38 -0.29
N PRO A 76 9.08 -4.34 0.64
CA PRO A 76 10.38 -4.91 0.97
C PRO A 76 10.85 -5.87 -0.13
N MET A 77 12.12 -5.74 -0.52
CA MET A 77 12.74 -6.52 -1.59
C MET A 77 14.06 -7.10 -1.07
N ILE A 78 14.09 -8.38 -0.70
CA ILE A 78 15.28 -9.06 -0.19
C ILE A 78 16.25 -9.39 -1.32
N PHE A 79 17.55 -9.11 -1.13
CA PHE A 79 18.58 -9.46 -2.08
C PHE A 79 19.03 -10.91 -1.91
N GLU A 80 18.85 -11.70 -2.95
CA GLU A 80 19.33 -13.10 -3.00
C GLU A 80 20.75 -13.16 -3.57
N VAL A 81 21.75 -13.35 -2.74
CA VAL A 81 23.17 -13.41 -3.14
C VAL A 81 23.44 -14.46 -4.22
N SER A 82 22.76 -15.61 -4.14
CA SER A 82 22.94 -16.74 -5.07
C SER A 82 22.52 -16.42 -6.49
N THR A 83 21.47 -15.62 -6.67
CA THR A 83 20.89 -15.24 -7.97
C THR A 83 21.25 -13.82 -8.38
N LYS A 84 21.75 -13.00 -7.44
CA LYS A 84 21.95 -11.56 -7.57
C LYS A 84 20.67 -10.83 -7.99
N LYS A 85 19.54 -11.22 -7.42
CA LYS A 85 18.23 -10.66 -7.70
C LYS A 85 17.53 -10.25 -6.40
N TYR A 86 16.64 -9.28 -6.53
CA TYR A 86 15.75 -8.88 -5.45
C TYR A 86 14.45 -9.68 -5.50
N ARG A 87 14.00 -10.16 -4.34
CA ARG A 87 12.73 -10.89 -4.17
C ARG A 87 11.79 -10.14 -3.25
N TYR A 88 10.57 -9.97 -3.70
CA TYR A 88 9.51 -9.40 -2.89
C TYR A 88 9.27 -10.23 -1.62
N ALA A 89 9.26 -9.58 -0.46
CA ALA A 89 9.20 -10.19 0.85
C ALA A 89 8.10 -9.56 1.74
N PRO A 90 6.81 -9.83 1.43
CA PRO A 90 5.68 -9.20 2.11
C PRO A 90 5.64 -9.41 3.63
N GLN A 91 6.25 -10.46 4.15
CA GLN A 91 6.35 -10.75 5.59
C GLN A 91 7.03 -9.64 6.38
N TYR A 92 7.85 -8.81 5.74
CA TYR A 92 8.51 -7.67 6.40
C TYR A 92 7.67 -6.37 6.38
N LYS A 93 6.55 -6.31 5.65
CA LYS A 93 5.68 -5.11 5.64
C LYS A 93 5.24 -4.69 7.05
N GLN A 94 4.97 -5.67 7.91
CA GLN A 94 4.37 -5.44 9.22
C GLN A 94 5.35 -4.94 10.30
N ILE A 95 6.65 -4.99 10.05
CA ILE A 95 7.64 -4.45 11.01
C ILE A 95 7.62 -2.92 11.01
N PHE A 96 7.24 -2.32 9.90
CA PHE A 96 7.29 -0.88 9.73
C PHE A 96 6.10 -0.16 10.40
N PRO A 97 6.33 1.03 10.97
CA PRO A 97 5.23 1.90 11.39
C PRO A 97 4.44 2.39 10.16
N LYS A 98 3.25 2.93 10.39
CA LYS A 98 2.51 3.62 9.33
C LYS A 98 3.25 4.89 8.93
N ILE A 99 3.72 4.93 7.70
CA ILE A 99 4.42 6.05 7.08
C ILE A 99 3.46 6.81 6.18
N LYS A 100 3.65 8.12 6.06
CA LYS A 100 2.90 8.98 5.15
C LYS A 100 3.82 9.91 4.38
N ASP A 101 3.41 10.20 3.15
CA ASP A 101 3.98 11.19 2.26
C ASP A 101 5.43 10.92 1.83
N TRP A 102 6.39 10.75 2.74
CA TRP A 102 7.76 10.41 2.40
C TRP A 102 8.49 9.70 3.55
N VAL A 103 9.54 8.96 3.20
CA VAL A 103 10.47 8.33 4.13
C VAL A 103 11.91 8.38 3.61
N VAL A 104 12.86 8.56 4.54
CA VAL A 104 14.30 8.42 4.31
C VAL A 104 14.85 7.43 5.33
N PHE A 105 15.61 6.44 4.85
CA PHE A 105 16.22 5.40 5.69
C PHE A 105 17.67 5.80 5.98
N LYS A 106 18.01 6.00 7.25
CA LYS A 106 19.36 6.37 7.70
C LYS A 106 19.59 5.91 9.13
N ASP A 107 20.72 5.29 9.39
CA ASP A 107 21.20 4.93 10.74
C ASP A 107 21.78 6.19 11.42
N TYR A 108 20.98 6.92 12.21
CA TYR A 108 21.43 8.19 12.81
C TYR A 108 22.29 7.99 14.04
N ASN A 109 22.19 6.83 14.71
CA ASN A 109 22.90 6.54 15.96
C ASN A 109 24.09 5.59 15.75
N TYR A 110 24.32 5.16 14.50
CA TYR A 110 25.42 4.24 14.12
C TYR A 110 25.41 2.94 14.92
N ASP A 111 24.23 2.34 15.09
CA ASP A 111 24.09 1.03 15.76
C ASP A 111 24.02 -0.15 14.76
N GLY A 112 24.01 0.15 13.48
CA GLY A 112 23.95 -0.81 12.37
C GLY A 112 22.52 -1.13 11.89
N LEU A 113 21.49 -0.50 12.49
CA LEU A 113 20.12 -0.62 12.06
C LEU A 113 19.66 0.68 11.41
N MET A 114 18.95 0.58 10.29
CA MET A 114 18.39 1.76 9.63
C MET A 114 17.20 2.29 10.40
N ASP A 115 17.26 3.58 10.76
CA ASP A 115 16.15 4.34 11.31
C ASP A 115 15.32 4.97 10.19
N LEU A 116 14.11 5.45 10.53
CA LEU A 116 13.21 6.05 9.57
C LEU A 116 12.98 7.52 9.92
N PHE A 117 13.25 8.39 8.96
CA PHE A 117 12.83 9.78 8.98
C PHE A 117 11.63 9.92 8.06
N SER A 118 10.54 10.50 8.55
CA SER A 118 9.26 10.53 7.84
C SER A 118 8.53 11.84 8.02
N CYS A 119 7.62 12.14 7.12
CA CYS A 119 6.73 13.28 7.24
C CYS A 119 5.79 13.11 8.44
N ALA A 120 5.79 14.10 9.33
CA ALA A 120 4.80 14.19 10.39
C ALA A 120 3.57 14.92 9.88
N PHE A 121 2.56 14.17 9.45
CA PHE A 121 1.26 14.74 9.17
C PHE A 121 0.26 14.23 10.20
N ASN A 122 -0.09 15.05 11.18
CA ASN A 122 -1.14 14.71 12.13
C ASN A 122 -2.45 15.44 11.80
N THR A 123 -3.54 14.99 12.40
CA THR A 123 -4.87 15.59 12.29
C THR A 123 -4.95 17.05 12.81
N GLU A 124 -3.89 17.54 13.45
CA GLU A 124 -3.77 18.89 14.01
C GLU A 124 -3.05 19.87 13.05
N GLY A 125 -2.67 19.42 11.83
CA GLY A 125 -2.05 20.25 10.81
C GLY A 125 -0.60 20.62 11.09
N ILE A 126 0.12 19.80 11.86
CA ILE A 126 1.52 20.01 12.20
C ILE A 126 2.39 19.35 11.12
N ALA A 127 3.12 20.19 10.37
CA ALA A 127 4.17 19.74 9.48
C ALA A 127 5.48 19.62 10.25
N GLY A 128 6.29 18.57 9.96
CA GLY A 128 7.56 18.36 10.63
C GLY A 128 8.15 17.01 10.25
N ILE A 129 9.25 16.66 10.86
CA ILE A 129 9.95 15.38 10.63
C ILE A 129 9.78 14.48 11.86
N GLU A 130 9.19 13.33 11.68
CA GLU A 130 9.15 12.25 12.65
C GLU A 130 10.35 11.33 12.46
N VAL A 131 10.87 10.76 13.55
CA VAL A 131 11.93 9.74 13.50
C VAL A 131 11.45 8.50 14.23
N TYR A 132 11.69 7.35 13.63
CA TYR A 132 11.47 6.05 14.25
C TYR A 132 12.80 5.34 14.37
N THR A 133 13.24 5.15 15.62
CA THR A 133 14.48 4.46 15.94
C THR A 133 14.28 2.96 15.89
N ALA A 134 15.10 2.27 15.10
CA ALA A 134 15.11 0.82 15.04
C ALA A 134 15.85 0.24 16.26
N SER A 135 15.45 -0.93 16.67
CA SER A 135 16.15 -1.72 17.71
C SER A 135 15.88 -3.20 17.51
N LEU A 136 16.71 -4.06 18.08
CA LEU A 136 16.49 -5.50 18.07
C LEU A 136 15.85 -5.95 19.39
N GLU A 137 14.62 -6.44 19.31
CA GLU A 137 13.95 -7.11 20.41
C GLU A 137 13.74 -8.58 20.04
N ASN A 138 14.34 -9.49 20.81
CA ASN A 138 14.32 -10.93 20.54
C ASN A 138 14.71 -11.29 19.09
N GLN A 139 15.76 -10.68 18.57
CA GLN A 139 16.24 -10.84 17.18
C GLN A 139 15.23 -10.37 16.12
N LYS A 140 14.31 -9.49 16.45
CA LYS A 140 13.39 -8.87 15.52
C LYS A 140 13.58 -7.36 15.54
N ILE A 141 13.49 -6.77 14.37
CA ILE A 141 13.53 -5.32 14.22
C ILE A 141 12.19 -4.74 14.72
N VAL A 142 12.31 -3.78 15.63
CA VAL A 142 11.18 -3.04 16.21
C VAL A 142 11.47 -1.55 16.12
N PHE A 143 10.48 -0.78 15.68
CA PHE A 143 10.59 0.68 15.60
C PHE A 143 9.92 1.35 16.78
N SER A 144 10.62 2.31 17.39
CA SER A 144 10.07 3.19 18.43
C SER A 144 10.16 4.65 17.98
N LYS A 145 9.05 5.41 18.17
CA LYS A 145 9.03 6.82 17.78
C LYS A 145 9.92 7.64 18.71
N PHE A 146 10.90 8.33 18.13
CA PHE A 146 11.81 9.23 18.84
C PHE A 146 11.05 10.42 19.47
N ASP A 147 11.45 10.83 20.66
CA ASP A 147 10.76 11.85 21.42
C ASP A 147 11.74 12.87 22.05
N MET A 148 11.83 14.06 21.46
CA MET A 148 12.61 15.17 21.98
C MET A 148 12.04 15.78 23.29
N LYS A 149 11.00 15.16 23.88
CA LYS A 149 10.30 15.69 25.07
C LYS A 149 9.73 17.12 24.85
N LYS A 150 9.21 17.34 23.66
CA LYS A 150 8.51 18.55 23.25
C LYS A 150 6.99 18.28 23.13
N GLN A 151 6.24 19.30 22.74
CA GLN A 151 4.79 19.21 22.61
C GLN A 151 4.37 18.10 21.60
N PHE A 152 5.12 17.97 20.49
CA PHE A 152 4.89 16.95 19.49
C PHE A 152 6.14 16.09 19.33
N LYS A 153 5.97 14.83 18.90
CA LYS A 153 7.08 13.90 18.65
C LYS A 153 7.64 14.11 17.24
N VAL A 154 8.20 15.29 17.01
CA VAL A 154 8.87 15.67 15.76
C VAL A 154 10.20 16.36 16.10
N LEU A 155 11.04 16.59 15.10
CA LEU A 155 12.33 17.27 15.29
C LEU A 155 12.14 18.78 15.49
N TYR A 156 12.94 19.35 16.38
CA TYR A 156 12.92 20.76 16.76
C TYR A 156 14.31 21.38 16.67
N PHE A 157 14.34 22.69 16.42
CA PHE A 157 15.55 23.52 16.56
C PHE A 157 15.26 24.76 17.43
N PRO A 158 16.28 25.35 18.11
CA PRO A 158 16.10 26.55 18.94
C PRO A 158 15.97 27.81 18.08
N THR A 159 15.09 28.70 18.50
CA THR A 159 14.90 30.02 17.86
C THR A 159 15.44 31.21 18.70
N GLY A 160 16.05 30.89 19.83
CA GLY A 160 16.60 31.84 20.79
C GLY A 160 15.94 31.74 22.17
N GLY A 161 16.72 32.05 23.22
CA GLY A 161 16.29 31.86 24.60
C GLY A 161 15.92 30.41 24.91
N SER A 162 14.73 30.18 25.49
CA SER A 162 14.18 28.85 25.77
C SER A 162 13.21 28.34 24.69
N SER A 163 12.98 29.11 23.62
CA SER A 163 12.03 28.78 22.57
C SER A 163 12.63 27.82 21.54
N SER A 164 11.83 26.90 21.06
CA SER A 164 12.16 25.99 19.95
C SER A 164 10.93 25.78 19.07
N VAL A 165 11.14 25.60 17.78
CA VAL A 165 10.11 25.30 16.78
C VAL A 165 10.44 24.04 16.03
N GLN A 166 9.45 23.42 15.43
CA GLN A 166 9.63 22.22 14.59
C GLN A 166 10.47 22.56 13.36
N ILE A 167 11.27 21.62 12.88
CA ILE A 167 11.92 21.74 11.57
C ILE A 167 10.79 21.77 10.53
N PRO A 168 10.60 22.90 9.81
CA PRO A 168 9.50 23.03 8.88
C PRO A 168 9.83 22.30 7.58
N ILE A 169 8.89 21.52 7.08
CA ILE A 169 8.96 20.85 5.77
C ILE A 169 7.56 20.76 5.18
N ASP A 170 7.43 20.92 3.87
CA ASP A 170 6.19 20.62 3.17
C ASP A 170 6.08 19.12 2.94
N TYR A 171 4.85 18.59 2.96
CA TYR A 171 4.59 17.17 2.71
C TYR A 171 4.97 16.73 1.28
N SER A 172 5.07 17.67 0.34
CA SER A 172 5.48 17.40 -1.05
C SER A 172 7.01 17.37 -1.21
N ASP A 173 7.75 18.00 -0.33
CA ASP A 173 9.21 18.05 -0.40
C ASP A 173 9.85 16.74 0.09
N LEU A 174 11.01 16.38 -0.46
CA LEU A 174 11.85 15.30 0.03
C LEU A 174 13.17 15.88 0.52
N PRO A 175 13.47 15.83 1.83
CA PRO A 175 14.71 16.37 2.38
C PRO A 175 15.89 15.43 2.10
N SER A 176 17.10 15.97 2.10
CA SER A 176 18.31 15.16 2.27
C SER A 176 18.63 15.01 3.74
N ILE A 177 18.95 13.80 4.17
CA ILE A 177 19.44 13.47 5.50
C ILE A 177 20.79 12.78 5.30
N ASP A 178 21.87 13.49 5.63
CA ASP A 178 23.23 13.08 5.31
C ASP A 178 24.24 13.77 6.21
N ASP A 179 25.43 13.21 6.38
CA ASP A 179 26.58 13.86 7.01
C ASP A 179 27.15 14.89 6.02
N VAL A 180 26.62 16.13 6.11
CA VAL A 180 26.87 17.15 5.12
C VAL A 180 28.23 17.86 5.32
N ASP A 181 28.65 18.01 6.57
CA ASP A 181 29.92 18.66 6.90
C ASP A 181 31.08 17.69 7.19
N GLY A 182 30.78 16.39 7.24
CA GLY A 182 31.78 15.32 7.37
C GLY A 182 32.25 15.10 8.82
N ASP A 183 31.47 15.52 9.81
CA ASP A 183 31.82 15.38 11.23
C ASP A 183 31.33 14.05 11.83
N GLY A 184 30.49 13.31 11.12
CA GLY A 184 29.99 11.98 11.45
C GLY A 184 28.69 12.00 12.26
N ASP A 185 27.86 13.04 12.13
CA ASP A 185 26.45 12.97 12.49
C ASP A 185 25.56 13.43 11.32
N LEU A 186 24.26 13.09 11.35
CA LEU A 186 23.38 13.34 10.20
C LEU A 186 22.67 14.68 10.29
N ASP A 187 22.90 15.52 9.29
CA ASP A 187 22.27 16.81 9.08
C ASP A 187 20.98 16.71 8.23
N ILE A 188 20.25 17.81 8.14
CA ILE A 188 19.07 17.93 7.30
C ILE A 188 19.20 19.11 6.35
N LEU A 189 19.09 18.86 5.04
CA LEU A 189 18.93 19.86 4.01
C LEU A 189 17.50 19.82 3.50
N THR A 190 16.80 20.94 3.60
CA THR A 190 15.41 21.04 3.12
C THR A 190 15.05 22.47 2.74
N TYR A 191 14.00 22.63 1.95
CA TYR A 191 13.37 23.92 1.73
C TYR A 191 12.41 24.25 2.88
N GLU A 192 12.52 25.44 3.45
CA GLU A 192 11.49 25.92 4.37
C GLU A 192 10.23 26.31 3.57
N PRO A 193 9.00 25.99 4.02
CA PRO A 193 7.78 26.30 3.29
C PRO A 193 7.68 27.77 2.84
N GLY A 194 7.51 27.97 1.54
CA GLY A 194 7.48 29.29 0.93
C GLY A 194 8.83 29.96 0.71
N ASN A 195 9.94 29.26 0.93
CA ASN A 195 11.31 29.70 0.64
C ASN A 195 11.84 28.95 -0.59
N ASN A 196 12.69 29.58 -1.37
CA ASN A 196 13.32 29.03 -2.58
C ASN A 196 14.83 28.80 -2.41
N ARG A 197 15.26 28.57 -1.18
CA ARG A 197 16.63 28.30 -0.76
C ARG A 197 16.66 27.07 0.12
N VAL A 198 17.70 26.28 -0.03
CA VAL A 198 17.96 25.15 0.86
C VAL A 198 18.48 25.67 2.20
N THR A 199 17.82 25.29 3.28
CA THR A 199 18.26 25.54 4.64
C THR A 199 19.00 24.31 5.17
N TRP A 200 20.16 24.54 5.78
CA TRP A 200 20.93 23.54 6.49
C TRP A 200 20.58 23.57 7.98
N PHE A 201 19.93 22.54 8.44
CA PHE A 201 19.74 22.23 9.84
C PHE A 201 20.88 21.29 10.27
N GLN A 202 21.93 21.85 10.84
CA GLN A 202 23.09 21.10 11.32
C GLN A 202 22.73 20.37 12.59
N ASN A 203 23.03 19.09 12.64
CA ASN A 203 23.02 18.32 13.87
C ASN A 203 24.28 18.73 14.67
N VAL A 204 24.13 18.94 15.94
CA VAL A 204 25.25 19.41 16.81
C VAL A 204 25.55 18.42 17.92
N VAL A 205 25.25 17.16 17.68
CA VAL A 205 25.48 16.09 18.65
C VAL A 205 26.99 15.87 18.86
N LYS A 206 27.76 15.88 17.80
CA LYS A 206 29.23 15.77 17.85
C LYS A 206 29.88 16.98 18.48
N GLU A 207 29.58 18.20 18.05
CA GLU A 207 30.18 19.43 18.55
C GLU A 207 29.87 19.66 20.03
N ARG A 208 28.72 19.17 20.50
CA ARG A 208 28.32 19.30 21.92
C ARG A 208 28.61 18.07 22.77
N ALA A 209 29.19 17.05 22.17
CA ALA A 209 29.48 15.77 22.82
C ALA A 209 28.25 15.14 23.52
N TYR A 210 27.11 15.21 22.86
CA TYR A 210 25.87 14.53 23.32
C TYR A 210 25.94 13.02 23.04
N SER A 211 25.01 12.27 23.62
CA SER A 211 24.88 10.82 23.31
C SER A 211 24.51 10.65 21.82
N LYS A 212 25.07 9.63 21.19
CA LYS A 212 24.75 9.24 19.81
C LYS A 212 23.25 8.93 19.58
N ASP A 213 22.53 8.54 20.65
CA ASP A 213 21.09 8.28 20.59
C ASP A 213 20.26 9.57 20.72
N THR A 214 20.88 10.74 20.53
CA THR A 214 20.24 12.07 20.61
C THR A 214 20.26 12.72 19.25
N LEU A 215 19.24 13.54 18.96
CA LEU A 215 19.19 14.42 17.81
C LEU A 215 19.07 15.86 18.30
N ALA A 216 19.94 16.76 17.83
CA ALA A 216 20.00 18.15 18.30
C ALA A 216 20.38 19.08 17.14
N PHE A 217 19.42 19.81 16.61
CA PHE A 217 19.60 20.63 15.41
C PHE A 217 19.70 22.12 15.72
N VAL A 218 20.51 22.83 14.93
CA VAL A 218 20.55 24.29 14.82
C VAL A 218 20.49 24.68 13.34
N ILE A 219 20.04 25.92 13.04
CA ILE A 219 20.20 26.43 11.68
C ILE A 219 21.66 26.93 11.54
N SER A 220 22.42 26.28 10.67
CA SER A 220 23.77 26.67 10.31
C SER A 220 23.80 27.64 9.13
N ASP A 221 23.01 27.35 8.09
CA ASP A 221 22.92 28.19 6.90
C ASP A 221 21.50 28.18 6.30
N ARG A 222 20.94 29.36 6.03
CA ARG A 222 19.63 29.51 5.34
C ARG A 222 19.75 29.62 3.82
N CYS A 223 20.92 29.45 3.27
CA CYS A 223 21.21 29.46 1.86
C CYS A 223 22.40 28.52 1.58
N TYR A 224 22.23 27.24 1.96
CA TYR A 224 23.22 26.20 1.71
C TYR A 224 23.56 26.16 0.21
N GLY A 225 24.86 26.07 -0.11
CA GLY A 225 25.34 26.08 -1.48
C GLY A 225 25.24 27.43 -2.22
N LYS A 226 24.73 28.50 -1.56
CA LYS A 226 24.68 29.90 -2.06
C LYS A 226 23.92 30.09 -3.38
N PHE A 227 23.00 29.20 -3.71
CA PHE A 227 22.12 29.29 -4.89
C PHE A 227 20.69 29.64 -4.50
N ILE A 228 19.90 29.97 -5.51
CA ILE A 228 18.47 30.21 -5.38
C ILE A 228 17.72 29.53 -6.54
N GLU A 229 16.60 28.92 -6.23
CA GLU A 229 15.70 28.29 -7.19
C GLU A 229 14.57 29.23 -7.60
N SER A 230 14.14 29.17 -8.86
CA SER A 230 12.97 29.90 -9.34
C SER A 230 11.69 29.23 -8.82
N GLY A 231 10.75 30.00 -8.30
CA GLY A 231 9.43 29.47 -7.93
C GLY A 231 8.46 29.27 -9.10
N LEU A 232 8.87 29.55 -10.34
CA LEU A 232 8.01 29.50 -11.53
C LEU A 232 8.47 28.52 -12.59
N ASN A 233 9.74 28.17 -12.59
CA ASN A 233 10.37 27.26 -13.53
C ASN A 233 11.61 26.61 -12.87
N ALA A 234 12.17 25.60 -13.49
CA ALA A 234 13.34 24.87 -12.99
C ALA A 234 14.67 25.66 -13.13
N GLU A 235 14.66 26.98 -13.15
CA GLU A 235 15.86 27.79 -13.23
C GLU A 235 16.56 27.90 -11.87
N ILE A 236 17.81 27.49 -11.80
CA ILE A 236 18.68 27.66 -10.63
C ILE A 236 19.73 28.72 -10.94
N LYS A 237 19.83 29.73 -10.07
CA LYS A 237 20.85 30.75 -10.16
C LYS A 237 21.91 30.56 -9.08
N LEU A 238 23.15 30.37 -9.54
CA LEU A 238 24.31 30.22 -8.68
C LEU A 238 24.86 31.59 -8.27
N SER A 239 25.45 31.67 -7.07
CA SER A 239 26.16 32.88 -6.64
C SER A 239 27.58 32.94 -7.23
N GLY A 240 28.04 34.10 -7.60
CA GLY A 240 29.44 34.33 -7.98
C GLY A 240 30.42 34.45 -6.79
N LYS A 241 29.92 34.31 -5.53
CA LYS A 241 30.72 34.45 -4.32
C LYS A 241 30.29 33.44 -3.27
N MET A 242 31.24 32.93 -2.49
CA MET A 242 31.02 31.92 -1.46
C MET A 242 30.31 32.46 -0.22
N ASP A 243 30.40 33.75 0.04
CA ASP A 243 29.83 34.42 1.20
C ASP A 243 28.50 35.15 0.95
N GLU A 244 28.03 35.16 -0.30
CA GLU A 244 26.77 35.80 -0.68
C GLU A 244 25.79 34.79 -1.27
N CYS A 245 24.53 34.83 -0.83
CA CYS A 245 23.46 34.04 -1.46
C CYS A 245 23.06 34.68 -2.80
N ALA A 246 22.80 33.87 -3.82
CA ALA A 246 22.28 34.33 -5.10
C ALA A 246 20.92 35.02 -4.94
N SER A 247 20.57 35.91 -5.88
CA SER A 247 19.27 36.56 -5.93
C SER A 247 18.79 36.78 -7.36
N PHE A 248 17.51 36.66 -7.60
CA PHE A 248 16.89 37.12 -8.87
C PHE A 248 16.70 38.64 -8.86
N LEU A 249 16.86 39.26 -10.02
CA LEU A 249 16.70 40.70 -10.17
C LEU A 249 15.23 41.17 -10.19
N SER A 250 14.30 40.25 -10.51
CA SER A 250 12.88 40.53 -10.57
C SER A 250 12.14 39.92 -9.37
N PRO A 251 11.34 40.69 -8.62
CA PRO A 251 10.56 40.17 -7.49
C PRO A 251 9.51 39.12 -7.89
N GLU A 252 9.05 39.12 -9.14
CA GLU A 252 8.04 38.16 -9.64
C GLU A 252 8.55 36.72 -9.71
N ILE A 253 9.88 36.55 -9.78
CA ILE A 253 10.54 35.22 -9.84
C ILE A 253 10.76 34.65 -8.44
N THR A 254 10.57 35.45 -7.38
CA THR A 254 10.88 35.03 -5.99
C THR A 254 9.66 34.51 -5.22
N THR A 255 8.52 34.36 -5.85
CA THR A 255 7.27 34.01 -5.16
C THR A 255 7.00 32.48 -5.22
N ARG A 256 7.13 31.87 -4.06
CA ARG A 256 6.73 30.50 -3.69
C ARG A 256 7.49 29.38 -4.39
N HIS A 257 8.21 28.66 -3.59
CA HIS A 257 8.69 27.31 -3.87
C HIS A 257 7.52 26.41 -4.31
N ALA A 258 7.68 25.74 -5.45
CA ALA A 258 6.64 24.89 -6.03
C ALA A 258 6.66 23.45 -5.47
N GLY A 259 7.69 23.09 -4.72
CA GLY A 259 8.02 21.77 -4.22
C GLY A 259 9.31 21.24 -4.87
N SER A 260 10.26 20.82 -4.05
CA SER A 260 11.54 20.28 -4.54
C SER A 260 12.00 19.07 -3.71
N THR A 261 12.77 18.21 -4.37
CA THR A 261 13.54 17.18 -3.72
C THR A 261 15.01 17.56 -3.71
N VAL A 262 15.70 17.26 -2.65
CA VAL A 262 17.14 17.49 -2.53
C VAL A 262 17.83 16.21 -2.07
N LEU A 263 18.90 15.82 -2.78
CA LEU A 263 19.80 14.74 -2.40
C LEU A 263 21.22 15.29 -2.29
N SER A 264 21.85 15.14 -1.12
CA SER A 264 23.27 15.34 -0.91
C SER A 264 24.01 14.08 -1.34
N VAL A 265 24.97 14.21 -2.25
CA VAL A 265 25.67 13.07 -2.85
C VAL A 265 27.03 13.50 -3.41
N GLU A 266 27.97 12.59 -3.51
CA GLU A 266 29.25 12.81 -4.17
C GLU A 266 29.15 12.44 -5.66
N LEU A 267 29.33 13.38 -6.57
CA LEU A 267 29.12 13.21 -8.02
C LEU A 267 30.40 13.23 -8.85
N ASN A 268 31.48 13.80 -8.34
CA ASN A 268 32.68 14.09 -9.14
C ASN A 268 33.99 13.51 -8.57
N GLY A 269 33.98 12.97 -7.36
CA GLY A 269 35.13 12.34 -6.70
C GLY A 269 36.04 13.29 -5.95
N ASP A 270 35.59 14.50 -5.62
CA ASP A 270 36.35 15.51 -4.88
C ASP A 270 36.15 15.46 -3.36
N SER A 271 35.30 14.57 -2.89
CA SER A 271 34.92 14.36 -1.48
C SER A 271 34.10 15.51 -0.88
N LEU A 272 33.57 16.41 -1.69
CA LEU A 272 32.61 17.43 -1.27
C LEU A 272 31.19 16.93 -1.53
N ARG A 273 30.25 17.41 -0.76
CA ARG A 273 28.83 17.08 -0.97
C ARG A 273 28.25 17.97 -2.07
N ASP A 274 27.96 17.36 -3.21
CA ASP A 274 27.20 17.92 -4.31
C ASP A 274 25.69 17.75 -4.04
N LEU A 275 24.85 18.35 -4.90
CA LEU A 275 23.39 18.20 -4.79
C LEU A 275 22.78 17.72 -6.10
N ILE A 276 21.78 16.85 -5.99
CA ILE A 276 20.79 16.61 -7.04
C ILE A 276 19.47 17.24 -6.61
N ILE A 277 18.92 18.11 -7.46
CA ILE A 277 17.65 18.78 -7.24
C ILE A 277 16.62 18.29 -8.24
N GLY A 278 15.45 17.85 -7.74
CA GLY A 278 14.26 17.64 -8.54
C GLY A 278 13.22 18.72 -8.24
N ASP A 279 12.59 19.24 -9.28
CA ASP A 279 11.62 20.33 -9.19
C ASP A 279 10.29 19.95 -9.86
N LEU A 280 9.17 20.44 -9.33
CA LEU A 280 7.83 20.17 -9.84
C LEU A 280 7.64 20.59 -11.31
N THR A 281 8.40 21.56 -11.79
CA THR A 281 8.32 22.08 -13.16
C THR A 281 9.31 21.44 -14.12
N ASN A 282 10.18 20.52 -13.63
CA ASN A 282 11.21 19.86 -14.41
C ASN A 282 10.93 18.37 -14.64
N ASN A 283 11.20 17.89 -15.83
CA ASN A 283 11.12 16.47 -16.20
C ASN A 283 12.47 15.74 -16.03
N GLY A 284 13.47 16.41 -15.53
CA GLY A 284 14.80 15.90 -15.22
C GLY A 284 15.23 16.27 -13.82
N VAL A 285 16.48 15.97 -13.52
CA VAL A 285 17.14 16.43 -12.31
C VAL A 285 18.29 17.36 -12.65
N ILE A 286 18.60 18.28 -11.74
CA ILE A 286 19.70 19.25 -11.90
C ILE A 286 20.79 18.85 -10.88
N ALA A 287 22.00 18.60 -11.38
CA ALA A 287 23.16 18.41 -10.52
C ALA A 287 23.85 19.75 -10.26
N LEU A 288 24.18 20.02 -9.01
CA LEU A 288 24.92 21.19 -8.56
C LEU A 288 26.23 20.73 -7.92
N TYR A 289 27.35 21.25 -8.41
CA TYR A 289 28.68 20.84 -7.98
C TYR A 289 29.26 21.84 -6.98
N ASN A 290 29.67 21.33 -5.83
CA ASN A 290 30.22 22.11 -4.72
C ASN A 290 31.71 22.41 -4.98
N GLY A 291 32.06 23.68 -5.10
CA GLY A 291 33.45 24.16 -5.20
C GLY A 291 33.93 24.87 -3.94
N GLY A 292 33.15 24.78 -2.83
CA GLY A 292 33.49 25.36 -1.54
C GLY A 292 34.21 24.37 -0.63
N THR A 293 33.65 24.14 0.58
CA THR A 293 34.11 23.16 1.56
C THR A 293 32.91 22.41 2.15
N ASN A 294 33.12 21.35 2.93
CA ASN A 294 32.04 20.66 3.62
C ASN A 294 31.30 21.58 4.61
N SER A 295 32.01 22.40 5.37
CA SER A 295 31.43 23.35 6.34
C SER A 295 30.91 24.65 5.72
N GLN A 296 31.27 24.97 4.47
CA GLN A 296 30.86 26.17 3.75
C GLN A 296 30.64 25.84 2.26
N ALA A 297 29.51 25.23 1.97
CA ALA A 297 29.18 24.82 0.61
C ALA A 297 28.93 26.05 -0.30
N TRP A 298 29.45 25.96 -1.52
CA TRP A 298 29.28 26.94 -2.58
C TRP A 298 29.16 26.23 -3.93
N MET A 299 27.96 26.16 -4.48
CA MET A 299 27.73 25.56 -5.78
C MET A 299 28.29 26.45 -6.87
N THR A 300 29.31 25.96 -7.57
CA THR A 300 30.07 26.72 -8.58
C THR A 300 29.72 26.31 -10.01
N ASN A 301 29.10 25.15 -10.18
CA ASN A 301 28.70 24.62 -11.48
C ASN A 301 27.36 23.89 -11.39
N GLN A 302 26.64 23.80 -12.51
CA GLN A 302 25.38 23.06 -12.62
C GLN A 302 25.29 22.30 -13.93
N LEU A 303 24.65 21.14 -13.90
CA LEU A 303 24.34 20.31 -15.06
C LEU A 303 22.83 20.05 -15.10
N THR A 304 22.14 20.67 -16.07
CA THR A 304 20.68 20.59 -16.21
C THR A 304 20.17 19.36 -16.95
N TYR A 305 21.09 18.60 -17.55
CA TYR A 305 20.80 17.32 -18.25
C TYR A 305 21.67 16.21 -17.67
N TRP A 306 21.45 15.89 -16.40
CA TRP A 306 22.24 14.89 -15.68
C TRP A 306 21.87 13.45 -16.13
N PRO A 307 22.82 12.48 -16.23
CA PRO A 307 24.30 12.66 -16.14
C PRO A 307 24.91 13.23 -17.42
N ALA A 308 24.30 13.06 -18.57
CA ALA A 308 24.72 13.58 -19.87
C ALA A 308 23.52 13.70 -20.81
N LYS A 309 23.57 14.62 -21.77
CA LYS A 309 22.44 14.93 -22.67
C LYS A 309 21.82 13.72 -23.39
N LYS A 310 22.62 12.70 -23.71
CA LYS A 310 22.16 11.48 -24.38
C LYS A 310 21.37 10.56 -23.46
N ASP A 311 21.81 10.43 -22.22
CA ASP A 311 21.27 9.50 -21.23
C ASP A 311 20.59 10.25 -20.08
N SER A 312 20.22 11.52 -20.30
CA SER A 312 19.58 12.35 -19.29
C SER A 312 18.27 11.75 -18.80
N VAL A 313 18.01 12.01 -17.53
CA VAL A 313 16.71 11.74 -16.93
C VAL A 313 15.64 12.54 -17.67
N ASN A 314 14.56 11.90 -18.05
CA ASN A 314 13.42 12.54 -18.68
C ASN A 314 12.14 11.78 -18.33
N ILE A 315 11.66 11.99 -17.12
CA ILE A 315 10.43 11.40 -16.56
C ILE A 315 9.52 12.58 -16.14
N ALA A 316 8.25 12.55 -16.45
CA ALA A 316 7.32 13.58 -15.98
C ALA A 316 6.78 13.17 -14.60
N THR A 317 6.70 14.02 -13.65
CA THR A 317 7.32 15.28 -13.27
C THR A 317 7.79 15.18 -11.82
N PHE A 318 8.55 16.15 -11.30
CA PHE A 318 8.90 16.20 -9.88
C PHE A 318 9.63 14.92 -9.39
N LEU A 319 10.90 14.82 -9.70
CA LEU A 319 11.68 13.60 -9.48
C LEU A 319 12.40 13.61 -8.15
N GLY A 320 12.45 12.44 -7.48
CA GLY A 320 13.37 12.13 -6.40
C GLY A 320 14.57 11.33 -6.89
N ALA A 321 15.75 11.58 -6.32
CA ALA A 321 16.95 10.80 -6.53
C ALA A 321 17.32 10.07 -5.24
N PHE A 322 17.82 8.82 -5.34
CA PHE A 322 18.13 7.95 -4.23
C PHE A 322 19.50 7.32 -4.45
N ASP A 323 20.38 7.53 -3.47
CA ASP A 323 21.76 7.03 -3.43
C ASP A 323 21.79 5.67 -2.74
N VAL A 324 21.99 4.60 -3.51
CA VAL A 324 21.96 3.19 -3.08
C VAL A 324 23.01 2.37 -3.82
N ASP A 325 23.52 1.29 -3.20
CA ASP A 325 24.38 0.30 -3.87
C ASP A 325 23.51 -0.86 -4.37
N VAL A 326 23.01 -0.75 -5.62
CA VAL A 326 21.99 -1.66 -6.17
C VAL A 326 22.56 -3.05 -6.48
N ASP A 327 23.82 -3.15 -6.92
CA ASP A 327 24.43 -4.41 -7.35
C ASP A 327 25.46 -4.97 -6.37
N HIS A 328 25.61 -4.33 -5.21
CA HIS A 328 26.52 -4.69 -4.11
C HIS A 328 27.98 -4.78 -4.54
N ASP A 329 28.42 -3.86 -5.42
CA ASP A 329 29.82 -3.76 -5.84
C ASP A 329 30.66 -2.81 -4.93
N GLY A 330 30.03 -2.17 -3.97
CA GLY A 330 30.62 -1.24 -3.01
C GLY A 330 30.68 0.20 -3.50
N LEU A 331 30.15 0.50 -4.68
CA LEU A 331 29.97 1.85 -5.20
C LEU A 331 28.52 2.29 -5.06
N ARG A 332 28.34 3.57 -4.78
CA ARG A 332 26.98 4.14 -4.70
C ARG A 332 26.44 4.39 -6.11
N ASP A 333 25.27 3.85 -6.39
CA ASP A 333 24.50 4.05 -7.60
C ASP A 333 23.44 5.10 -7.39
N LEU A 334 22.71 5.49 -8.46
CA LEU A 334 21.57 6.39 -8.34
C LEU A 334 20.31 5.78 -8.97
N LEU A 335 19.26 5.75 -8.18
CA LEU A 335 17.90 5.48 -8.66
C LEU A 335 17.13 6.81 -8.72
N ILE A 336 16.36 7.01 -9.80
CA ILE A 336 15.56 8.23 -9.97
C ILE A 336 14.14 7.81 -10.34
N ALA A 337 13.17 8.37 -9.59
CA ALA A 337 11.76 8.05 -9.73
C ALA A 337 10.88 9.28 -9.52
N PRO A 338 9.62 9.27 -10.03
CA PRO A 338 8.64 10.32 -9.74
C PRO A 338 8.35 10.46 -8.25
N ASN A 339 8.20 11.69 -7.79
CA ASN A 339 7.79 12.02 -6.43
C ASN A 339 6.36 12.62 -6.36
N GLN A 340 5.73 12.93 -7.52
CA GLN A 340 4.40 13.52 -7.61
C GLN A 340 3.30 12.45 -7.60
N ARG A 341 2.33 12.56 -6.67
CA ARG A 341 1.27 11.57 -6.46
C ARG A 341 0.23 11.41 -7.58
N SER A 342 0.00 12.39 -8.43
CA SER A 342 -1.19 12.36 -9.30
C SER A 342 -0.97 12.56 -10.79
N ILE A 343 0.09 13.25 -11.19
CA ILE A 343 0.34 13.66 -12.57
C ILE A 343 1.80 13.35 -12.93
N SER A 344 2.19 12.09 -12.77
CA SER A 344 3.52 11.63 -13.12
C SER A 344 3.47 10.44 -14.04
N GLU A 345 4.58 10.20 -14.71
CA GLU A 345 4.79 9.00 -15.49
C GLU A 345 4.81 7.79 -14.56
N ASN A 346 3.94 6.83 -14.81
CA ASN A 346 3.75 5.63 -14.01
C ASN A 346 4.02 4.34 -14.80
N ALA A 347 4.79 4.44 -15.88
CA ALA A 347 5.26 3.31 -16.65
C ALA A 347 6.78 3.40 -16.82
N ASN A 348 7.52 2.34 -16.48
CA ASN A 348 8.98 2.33 -16.55
C ASN A 348 9.59 3.53 -15.79
N ASN A 349 9.13 3.77 -14.62
CA ASN A 349 9.28 5.02 -13.88
C ASN A 349 10.42 5.03 -12.87
N ILE A 350 11.19 3.95 -12.73
CA ILE A 350 12.40 3.88 -11.90
C ILE A 350 13.62 3.73 -12.77
N SER A 351 14.35 4.82 -12.98
CA SER A 351 15.60 4.82 -13.74
C SER A 351 16.78 4.43 -12.85
N TYR A 352 17.56 3.45 -13.28
CA TYR A 352 18.76 2.98 -12.62
C TYR A 352 20.01 3.46 -13.36
N TYR A 353 20.82 4.26 -12.70
CA TYR A 353 22.13 4.73 -13.14
C TYR A 353 23.20 4.08 -12.30
N ARG A 354 23.87 3.08 -12.88
CA ARG A 354 24.97 2.37 -12.24
C ARG A 354 26.22 3.23 -12.24
N ASN A 355 26.93 3.25 -11.11
CA ASN A 355 28.26 3.82 -11.03
C ASN A 355 29.29 2.81 -11.55
N THR A 356 29.73 2.97 -12.80
CA THR A 356 30.75 2.12 -13.46
C THR A 356 32.17 2.63 -13.25
N GLY A 357 32.33 3.71 -12.49
CA GLY A 357 33.61 4.37 -12.23
C GLY A 357 34.33 3.84 -11.00
N LYS A 358 34.74 4.77 -10.14
CA LYS A 358 35.36 4.52 -8.84
C LYS A 358 34.84 5.56 -7.84
N ALA A 359 34.99 5.32 -6.54
CA ALA A 359 34.58 6.28 -5.51
C ALA A 359 35.21 7.68 -5.71
N THR A 360 36.45 7.74 -6.21
CA THR A 360 37.17 9.00 -6.51
C THR A 360 36.97 9.52 -7.93
N ALA A 361 36.18 8.88 -8.75
CA ALA A 361 35.85 9.27 -10.14
C ALA A 361 34.59 8.53 -10.55
N PRO A 362 33.42 8.89 -10.00
CA PRO A 362 32.13 8.28 -10.34
C PRO A 362 31.81 8.44 -11.83
N ASN A 363 31.19 7.43 -12.43
CA ASN A 363 30.71 7.46 -13.81
C ASN A 363 29.35 6.77 -13.89
N PHE A 364 28.29 7.55 -13.95
CA PHE A 364 26.93 7.05 -13.92
C PHE A 364 26.40 6.73 -15.31
N GLU A 365 26.04 5.46 -15.53
CA GLU A 365 25.53 4.96 -16.81
C GLU A 365 24.13 4.38 -16.65
N LEU A 366 23.20 4.84 -17.49
CA LEU A 366 21.82 4.34 -17.51
C LEU A 366 21.79 2.85 -17.87
N GLN A 367 21.33 2.02 -16.97
CA GLN A 367 21.13 0.58 -17.18
C GLN A 367 19.70 0.25 -17.63
N THR A 368 18.71 0.81 -16.96
CA THR A 368 17.29 0.61 -17.27
C THR A 368 16.45 1.77 -16.76
N ARG A 369 15.27 1.94 -17.34
CA ARG A 369 14.24 2.87 -16.85
C ARG A 369 13.13 2.16 -16.09
N ALA A 370 13.23 0.85 -15.92
CA ALA A 370 12.19 0.01 -15.31
C ALA A 370 12.77 -0.88 -14.21
N MET A 371 13.69 -0.35 -13.38
CA MET A 371 14.26 -1.10 -12.28
C MET A 371 13.16 -1.54 -11.32
N PHE A 372 13.16 -2.81 -10.94
CA PHE A 372 12.11 -3.51 -10.18
C PHE A 372 10.78 -3.66 -10.94
N VAL A 373 10.25 -2.59 -11.54
CA VAL A 373 8.94 -2.56 -12.19
C VAL A 373 8.81 -3.57 -13.33
N SER A 374 9.90 -3.84 -14.07
CA SER A 374 9.91 -4.84 -15.15
C SER A 374 9.67 -6.29 -14.71
N GLU A 375 9.71 -6.57 -13.43
CA GLU A 375 9.49 -7.89 -12.83
C GLU A 375 8.19 -7.98 -12.03
N MET A 376 7.37 -6.92 -12.05
CA MET A 376 6.09 -6.81 -11.35
C MET A 376 4.92 -6.86 -12.33
N ILE A 377 3.72 -7.16 -11.83
CA ILE A 377 2.50 -6.73 -12.51
C ILE A 377 2.33 -5.25 -12.17
N ASP A 378 2.45 -4.43 -13.18
CA ASP A 378 2.23 -2.99 -13.12
C ASP A 378 1.39 -2.60 -14.35
N LEU A 379 0.16 -2.20 -14.10
CA LEU A 379 -0.83 -1.88 -15.14
C LEU A 379 -1.06 -0.36 -15.26
N GLY A 380 -0.17 0.42 -14.71
CA GLY A 380 -0.30 1.85 -14.52
C GLY A 380 -1.00 2.16 -13.19
N SER A 381 -1.86 3.16 -13.13
CA SER A 381 -2.63 3.43 -11.91
C SER A 381 -3.92 2.62 -11.90
N GLY A 382 -4.39 2.33 -10.70
CA GLY A 382 -5.69 1.74 -10.40
C GLY A 382 -5.94 0.41 -11.09
N SER A 383 -6.05 -0.66 -10.34
CA SER A 383 -6.45 -1.98 -10.84
C SER A 383 -7.72 -2.43 -10.15
N ASP A 384 -8.63 -3.05 -10.90
CA ASP A 384 -9.88 -3.62 -10.41
C ASP A 384 -10.07 -4.99 -11.04
N PRO A 385 -9.67 -6.08 -10.35
CA PRO A 385 -9.71 -7.43 -10.89
C PRO A 385 -11.09 -8.06 -10.77
N CYS A 386 -11.42 -8.91 -11.74
CA CYS A 386 -12.60 -9.77 -11.77
C CYS A 386 -12.18 -11.18 -12.17
N PHE A 387 -12.55 -12.19 -11.38
CA PHE A 387 -12.38 -13.57 -11.74
C PHE A 387 -13.44 -14.03 -12.76
N LEU A 388 -13.01 -14.79 -13.76
CA LEU A 388 -13.87 -15.36 -14.79
C LEU A 388 -13.23 -16.60 -15.40
N ASP A 389 -13.96 -17.33 -16.22
CA ASP A 389 -13.45 -18.40 -17.10
C ASP A 389 -13.83 -17.98 -18.54
N TYR A 390 -12.96 -17.17 -19.19
CA TYR A 390 -13.31 -16.54 -20.47
C TYR A 390 -13.28 -17.51 -21.64
N ASN A 391 -12.46 -18.55 -21.55
CA ASN A 391 -12.27 -19.56 -22.60
C ASN A 391 -13.10 -20.83 -22.36
N GLN A 392 -13.77 -20.94 -21.20
CA GLN A 392 -14.62 -22.04 -20.76
C GLN A 392 -13.87 -23.38 -20.68
N ASP A 393 -12.61 -23.33 -20.21
CA ASP A 393 -11.79 -24.53 -20.00
C ASP A 393 -11.88 -25.08 -18.56
N GLY A 394 -12.60 -24.41 -17.69
CA GLY A 394 -12.84 -24.77 -16.29
C GLY A 394 -11.73 -24.33 -15.35
N LEU A 395 -10.83 -23.42 -15.78
CA LEU A 395 -9.84 -22.75 -14.95
C LEU A 395 -10.26 -21.28 -14.76
N THR A 396 -9.95 -20.74 -13.59
CA THR A 396 -10.30 -19.35 -13.28
C THR A 396 -9.24 -18.41 -13.83
N ASP A 397 -9.64 -17.51 -14.73
CA ASP A 397 -8.85 -16.45 -15.33
C ASP A 397 -9.02 -15.12 -14.55
N ILE A 398 -8.26 -14.09 -14.91
CA ILE A 398 -8.35 -12.76 -14.30
C ILE A 398 -8.50 -11.69 -15.38
N LEU A 399 -9.60 -10.93 -15.34
CA LEU A 399 -9.79 -9.71 -16.11
C LEU A 399 -9.57 -8.51 -15.18
N VAL A 400 -8.69 -7.58 -15.58
CA VAL A 400 -8.36 -6.41 -14.75
C VAL A 400 -8.74 -5.14 -15.49
N GLY A 401 -9.62 -4.36 -14.90
CA GLY A 401 -9.85 -2.99 -15.32
C GLY A 401 -8.82 -2.04 -14.72
N THR A 402 -8.45 -0.97 -15.43
CA THR A 402 -7.39 -0.06 -14.99
C THR A 402 -7.79 1.41 -15.04
N GLU A 403 -7.15 2.24 -14.22
CA GLU A 403 -7.11 3.69 -14.43
C GLU A 403 -6.06 4.05 -15.49
N GLY A 404 -5.03 3.22 -15.63
CA GLY A 404 -4.10 3.17 -16.76
C GLY A 404 -2.86 4.01 -16.63
N TYR A 405 -2.08 4.00 -17.73
CA TYR A 405 -0.81 4.72 -17.81
C TYR A 405 -1.03 6.18 -18.18
N PHE A 406 -0.34 7.08 -17.49
CA PHE A 406 -0.35 8.50 -17.80
C PHE A 406 0.36 8.80 -19.12
N ILE A 407 -0.29 9.57 -20.00
CA ILE A 407 0.26 10.01 -21.29
C ILE A 407 0.59 11.49 -21.22
N ARG A 408 1.88 11.80 -21.07
CA ARG A 408 2.39 13.17 -20.95
C ARG A 408 1.93 14.10 -22.08
N SER A 409 1.93 13.63 -23.34
CA SER A 409 1.64 14.46 -24.52
C SER A 409 0.19 14.96 -24.59
N SER A 410 -0.75 14.27 -23.95
CA SER A 410 -2.18 14.59 -23.99
C SER A 410 -2.77 14.88 -22.59
N ASN A 411 -2.02 14.63 -21.52
CA ASN A 411 -2.50 14.67 -20.15
C ASN A 411 -3.69 13.70 -19.89
N LEU A 412 -3.78 12.64 -20.69
CA LEU A 412 -4.78 11.58 -20.59
C LEU A 412 -4.20 10.35 -19.89
N ARG A 413 -5.06 9.40 -19.58
CA ARG A 413 -4.68 8.06 -19.12
C ARG A 413 -5.04 7.03 -20.17
N ASN A 414 -4.14 6.09 -20.44
CA ASN A 414 -4.39 4.95 -21.31
C ASN A 414 -4.96 3.80 -20.46
N ALA A 415 -6.22 3.97 -20.07
CA ALA A 415 -6.96 2.96 -19.32
C ALA A 415 -7.43 1.82 -20.24
N ARG A 416 -7.52 0.60 -19.71
CA ARG A 416 -7.85 -0.60 -20.49
C ARG A 416 -8.42 -1.71 -19.62
N LEU A 417 -8.91 -2.75 -20.29
CA LEU A 417 -9.10 -4.06 -19.71
C LEU A 417 -7.90 -4.94 -20.06
N VAL A 418 -7.38 -5.68 -19.11
CA VAL A 418 -6.20 -6.55 -19.26
C VAL A 418 -6.58 -7.96 -18.88
N LEU A 419 -6.32 -8.94 -19.75
CA LEU A 419 -6.72 -10.33 -19.56
C LEU A 419 -5.51 -11.23 -19.28
N PHE A 420 -5.57 -11.94 -18.17
CA PHE A 420 -4.65 -12.99 -17.78
C PHE A 420 -5.36 -14.33 -17.84
N GLU A 421 -4.85 -15.25 -18.66
CA GLU A 421 -5.33 -16.63 -18.78
C GLU A 421 -4.63 -17.54 -17.78
N ASN A 422 -5.36 -18.39 -17.11
CA ASN A 422 -4.81 -19.45 -16.28
C ASN A 422 -4.38 -20.64 -17.15
N ILE A 423 -3.11 -20.71 -17.49
CA ILE A 423 -2.50 -21.78 -18.28
C ILE A 423 -1.95 -22.92 -17.43
N GLY A 424 -2.27 -22.95 -16.14
CA GLY A 424 -1.84 -23.97 -15.18
C GLY A 424 -2.81 -25.17 -15.13
N ASN A 425 -3.19 -25.50 -13.93
CA ASN A 425 -4.24 -26.50 -13.66
C ASN A 425 -4.98 -26.10 -12.37
N LYS A 426 -6.05 -26.84 -12.04
CA LYS A 426 -6.90 -26.52 -10.88
C LYS A 426 -6.15 -26.39 -9.55
N GLN A 427 -5.12 -27.19 -9.31
CA GLN A 427 -4.37 -27.20 -8.04
C GLN A 427 -3.15 -26.28 -8.06
N GLN A 428 -2.73 -25.85 -9.23
CA GLN A 428 -1.54 -25.00 -9.42
C GLN A 428 -1.84 -23.97 -10.50
N PRO A 429 -2.58 -22.91 -10.16
CA PRO A 429 -2.87 -21.84 -11.10
C PRO A 429 -1.58 -21.14 -11.55
N LYS A 430 -1.52 -20.81 -12.83
CA LYS A 430 -0.41 -20.10 -13.45
C LYS A 430 -0.96 -19.17 -14.52
N TYR A 431 -0.77 -17.90 -14.34
CA TYR A 431 -1.37 -16.91 -15.19
C TYR A 431 -0.41 -16.41 -16.27
N LYS A 432 -0.95 -16.17 -17.45
CA LYS A 432 -0.25 -15.57 -18.57
C LYS A 432 -1.02 -14.35 -19.06
N LEU A 433 -0.35 -13.23 -19.23
CA LEU A 433 -0.91 -12.08 -19.93
C LEU A 433 -1.16 -12.48 -21.40
N VAL A 434 -2.43 -12.54 -21.81
CA VAL A 434 -2.81 -12.90 -23.19
C VAL A 434 -3.33 -11.73 -23.98
N ASP A 435 -3.95 -10.74 -23.34
CA ASP A 435 -4.38 -9.51 -23.98
C ASP A 435 -4.20 -8.30 -23.04
N SER A 436 -3.37 -7.36 -23.43
CA SER A 436 -3.12 -6.13 -22.67
C SER A 436 -4.10 -5.00 -22.93
N ASN A 437 -5.09 -5.21 -23.82
CA ASN A 437 -6.11 -4.25 -24.17
C ASN A 437 -7.40 -4.94 -24.66
N TYR A 438 -7.92 -5.83 -23.82
CA TYR A 438 -9.06 -6.65 -24.12
C TYR A 438 -10.25 -5.81 -24.58
N LEU A 439 -10.92 -6.26 -25.65
CA LEU A 439 -12.00 -5.55 -26.34
C LEU A 439 -11.64 -4.12 -26.83
N ASN A 440 -10.35 -3.77 -26.92
CA ASN A 440 -9.87 -2.45 -27.30
C ASN A 440 -10.45 -1.31 -26.43
N PHE A 441 -10.61 -1.53 -25.13
CA PHE A 441 -11.22 -0.58 -24.21
C PHE A 441 -10.43 0.74 -24.09
N ASN A 442 -9.14 0.77 -24.41
CA ASN A 442 -8.38 2.02 -24.45
C ASN A 442 -8.94 3.03 -25.49
N TYR A 443 -9.74 2.60 -26.45
CA TYR A 443 -10.44 3.51 -27.37
C TYR A 443 -11.30 4.54 -26.60
N PHE A 444 -11.92 4.13 -25.51
CA PHE A 444 -12.77 5.00 -24.70
C PHE A 444 -11.97 5.93 -23.79
N SER A 445 -10.70 5.64 -23.51
CA SER A 445 -9.84 6.44 -22.63
C SER A 445 -9.05 7.55 -23.34
N LEU A 446 -8.98 7.51 -24.67
CA LEU A 446 -8.12 8.40 -25.47
C LEU A 446 -8.90 9.50 -26.19
N GLY A 447 -10.22 9.55 -26.03
CA GLY A 447 -11.11 10.52 -26.68
C GLY A 447 -11.26 11.84 -25.90
N SER A 448 -12.13 12.74 -26.40
CA SER A 448 -12.48 14.00 -25.75
C SER A 448 -13.22 13.81 -24.43
N ASP A 449 -13.96 12.72 -24.30
CA ASP A 449 -14.74 12.32 -23.11
C ASP A 449 -14.05 11.12 -22.44
N ALA A 450 -12.76 11.24 -22.18
CA ALA A 450 -11.92 10.15 -21.73
C ALA A 450 -12.45 9.43 -20.49
N HIS A 451 -12.80 8.15 -20.68
CA HIS A 451 -13.20 7.24 -19.62
C HIS A 451 -12.01 6.47 -19.08
N HIS A 452 -11.94 6.30 -17.78
CA HIS A 452 -10.89 5.53 -17.11
C HIS A 452 -11.41 4.90 -15.81
N SER A 453 -10.55 4.27 -15.02
CA SER A 453 -10.94 3.55 -13.79
C SER A 453 -12.01 2.49 -14.10
N PHE A 454 -11.73 1.67 -15.10
CA PHE A 454 -12.62 0.59 -15.49
C PHE A 454 -12.72 -0.45 -14.37
N SER A 455 -13.94 -0.89 -14.08
CA SER A 455 -14.29 -1.87 -13.04
C SER A 455 -15.19 -2.94 -13.64
N PRO A 456 -14.65 -4.08 -14.08
CA PRO A 456 -15.40 -5.15 -14.73
C PRO A 456 -16.13 -6.05 -13.74
N THR A 457 -17.29 -6.54 -14.12
CA THR A 457 -18.01 -7.67 -13.50
C THR A 457 -18.72 -8.47 -14.58
N ILE A 458 -18.98 -9.75 -14.31
CA ILE A 458 -19.64 -10.66 -15.26
C ILE A 458 -20.93 -11.24 -14.67
N GLY A 459 -21.89 -11.57 -15.54
CA GLY A 459 -23.14 -12.25 -15.17
C GLY A 459 -24.02 -12.47 -16.38
N ASP A 460 -24.83 -13.53 -16.38
CA ASP A 460 -25.83 -13.83 -17.41
C ASP A 460 -27.03 -12.87 -17.25
N LEU A 461 -26.91 -11.66 -17.83
CA LEU A 461 -27.84 -10.58 -17.58
C LEU A 461 -29.10 -10.70 -18.45
N ASP A 462 -29.00 -11.31 -19.63
CA ASP A 462 -30.13 -11.51 -20.55
C ASP A 462 -30.68 -12.95 -20.56
N GLY A 463 -30.10 -13.83 -19.71
CA GLY A 463 -30.63 -15.15 -19.43
C GLY A 463 -30.49 -16.16 -20.56
N ASP A 464 -29.55 -15.97 -21.48
CA ASP A 464 -29.30 -16.87 -22.60
C ASP A 464 -28.32 -18.00 -22.25
N GLY A 465 -27.67 -17.92 -21.10
CA GLY A 465 -26.83 -18.92 -20.49
C GLY A 465 -25.34 -18.73 -20.75
N ASP A 466 -24.93 -17.64 -21.36
CA ASP A 466 -23.54 -17.18 -21.33
C ASP A 466 -23.36 -15.91 -20.46
N LEU A 467 -22.13 -15.55 -20.11
CA LEU A 467 -21.88 -14.46 -19.17
C LEU A 467 -21.59 -13.17 -19.92
N ASP A 468 -22.37 -12.15 -19.66
CA ASP A 468 -22.16 -10.80 -20.14
C ASP A 468 -21.13 -10.04 -19.31
N LEU A 469 -20.61 -8.95 -19.86
CA LEU A 469 -19.66 -8.07 -19.19
C LEU A 469 -20.29 -6.69 -18.95
N LEU A 470 -20.33 -6.28 -17.68
CA LEU A 470 -20.67 -4.92 -17.27
C LEU A 470 -19.43 -4.22 -16.72
N VAL A 471 -19.11 -3.02 -17.21
CA VAL A 471 -17.91 -2.28 -16.81
C VAL A 471 -18.28 -0.90 -16.30
N GLY A 472 -17.92 -0.63 -15.04
CA GLY A 472 -18.00 0.71 -14.45
C GLY A 472 -16.85 1.60 -14.87
N GLU A 473 -16.99 2.93 -14.65
CA GLU A 473 -15.97 3.90 -15.06
C GLU A 473 -16.01 5.20 -14.22
N ASN A 474 -15.06 6.11 -14.47
CA ASN A 474 -14.80 7.30 -13.64
C ASN A 474 -15.95 8.32 -13.55
N GLN A 475 -16.79 8.43 -14.56
CA GLN A 475 -17.93 9.36 -14.55
C GLN A 475 -19.15 8.78 -13.80
N GLY A 476 -19.09 7.49 -13.44
CA GLY A 476 -20.10 6.80 -12.67
C GLY A 476 -21.18 6.12 -13.52
N GLN A 477 -20.96 5.96 -14.82
CA GLN A 477 -21.83 5.24 -15.74
C GLN A 477 -21.32 3.82 -16.01
N PHE A 478 -21.99 3.08 -16.90
CA PHE A 478 -21.67 1.68 -17.18
C PHE A 478 -21.59 1.42 -18.67
N PHE A 479 -20.61 0.61 -19.08
CA PHE A 479 -20.57 -0.06 -20.38
C PHE A 479 -21.18 -1.45 -20.22
N TYR A 480 -22.05 -1.86 -21.14
CA TYR A 480 -22.58 -3.20 -21.24
C TYR A 480 -22.09 -3.86 -22.53
N CYS A 481 -21.51 -5.04 -22.41
CA CYS A 481 -21.07 -5.85 -23.52
C CYS A 481 -21.80 -7.21 -23.46
N GLU A 482 -22.80 -7.37 -24.33
CA GLU A 482 -23.52 -8.63 -24.50
C GLU A 482 -22.59 -9.70 -25.05
N ASN A 483 -22.54 -10.85 -24.40
CA ASN A 483 -21.88 -12.03 -24.93
C ASN A 483 -22.81 -12.76 -25.89
N ILE A 484 -22.35 -13.09 -27.08
CA ILE A 484 -23.14 -13.76 -28.13
C ILE A 484 -22.55 -15.12 -28.50
N ALA A 485 -21.62 -15.63 -27.69
CA ALA A 485 -20.94 -16.87 -27.99
C ALA A 485 -21.85 -18.08 -27.83
N GLY A 486 -22.77 -18.00 -26.86
CA GLY A 486 -23.58 -19.11 -26.39
C GLY A 486 -22.87 -19.92 -25.32
N LYS A 487 -23.65 -20.62 -24.53
CA LYS A 487 -23.23 -21.32 -23.32
C LYS A 487 -22.00 -22.23 -23.52
N ASN A 488 -21.07 -22.16 -22.58
CA ASN A 488 -19.84 -22.96 -22.53
C ASN A 488 -18.94 -22.78 -23.77
N LYS A 489 -18.84 -21.57 -24.29
CA LYS A 489 -17.93 -21.22 -25.38
C LYS A 489 -17.04 -20.06 -24.98
N LEU A 490 -15.89 -19.94 -25.66
CA LEU A 490 -15.01 -18.77 -25.59
C LEU A 490 -15.84 -17.49 -25.78
N PHE A 491 -15.70 -16.53 -24.89
CA PHE A 491 -16.45 -15.30 -24.91
C PHE A 491 -16.32 -14.51 -26.22
N GLN A 492 -17.43 -14.04 -26.73
CA GLN A 492 -17.51 -13.22 -27.93
C GLN A 492 -18.53 -12.09 -27.69
N PHE A 493 -18.02 -10.90 -27.43
CA PHE A 493 -18.86 -9.76 -27.08
C PHE A 493 -19.29 -8.94 -28.28
N ASN A 494 -20.50 -8.43 -28.23
CA ASN A 494 -20.97 -7.36 -29.08
C ASN A 494 -20.25 -6.04 -28.76
N LYS A 495 -20.41 -5.03 -29.65
CA LYS A 495 -19.88 -3.70 -29.40
C LYS A 495 -20.45 -3.14 -28.09
N PRO A 496 -19.63 -2.55 -27.20
CA PRO A 496 -20.12 -1.98 -25.95
C PRO A 496 -21.22 -0.94 -26.13
N ILE A 497 -22.30 -1.06 -25.36
CA ILE A 497 -23.37 -0.08 -25.22
C ILE A 497 -23.01 0.87 -24.09
N TYR A 498 -23.02 2.18 -24.38
CA TYR A 498 -22.70 3.21 -23.39
C TYR A 498 -23.50 4.50 -23.65
N PRO A 499 -24.08 5.16 -22.63
CA PRO A 499 -24.28 4.60 -21.28
C PRO A 499 -25.33 3.47 -21.28
N PHE A 500 -25.15 2.47 -20.41
CA PHE A 500 -26.10 1.38 -20.27
C PHE A 500 -27.36 1.86 -19.55
N GLN A 501 -28.50 1.91 -20.27
CA GLN A 501 -29.82 2.31 -19.77
C GLN A 501 -29.82 3.61 -18.94
N ASP A 502 -28.93 4.55 -19.25
CA ASP A 502 -28.77 5.82 -18.53
C ASP A 502 -28.49 5.68 -17.01
N LEU A 503 -28.09 4.48 -16.56
CA LEU A 503 -27.74 4.24 -15.18
C LEU A 503 -26.49 5.03 -14.80
N SER A 504 -26.51 5.63 -13.62
CA SER A 504 -25.39 6.39 -13.10
C SER A 504 -25.33 6.38 -11.57
N VAL A 505 -24.13 6.27 -11.04
CA VAL A 505 -23.76 6.64 -9.68
C VAL A 505 -23.04 7.99 -9.70
N ARG A 506 -22.66 8.54 -8.55
CA ARG A 506 -22.09 9.91 -8.55
C ARG A 506 -20.74 10.03 -9.25
N SER A 507 -19.88 9.05 -9.10
CA SER A 507 -18.58 8.97 -9.78
C SER A 507 -17.88 7.64 -9.46
N ASN A 508 -17.06 7.16 -10.35
CA ASN A 508 -16.34 5.90 -10.24
C ASN A 508 -17.27 4.76 -9.83
N SER A 509 -18.06 4.30 -10.80
CA SER A 509 -18.88 3.12 -10.62
C SER A 509 -18.04 1.86 -10.52
N SER A 510 -18.32 1.00 -9.55
CA SER A 510 -17.74 -0.33 -9.40
C SER A 510 -18.90 -1.32 -9.24
N PRO A 511 -19.43 -1.88 -10.35
CA PRO A 511 -20.61 -2.73 -10.36
C PRO A 511 -20.29 -4.14 -9.90
N PHE A 512 -21.30 -4.80 -9.31
CA PHE A 512 -21.36 -6.23 -9.09
C PHE A 512 -22.75 -6.74 -9.45
N LEU A 513 -22.82 -7.82 -10.23
CA LEU A 513 -24.07 -8.44 -10.66
C LEU A 513 -24.50 -9.55 -9.70
N VAL A 514 -25.67 -9.43 -9.10
CA VAL A 514 -26.19 -10.39 -8.11
C VAL A 514 -27.71 -10.33 -8.04
N ASP A 515 -28.38 -11.45 -7.91
CA ASP A 515 -29.81 -11.51 -7.59
C ASP A 515 -30.03 -11.21 -6.10
N LEU A 516 -29.94 -9.92 -5.72
CA LEU A 516 -29.91 -9.54 -4.31
C LEU A 516 -31.26 -9.72 -3.62
N ASN A 517 -32.35 -9.63 -4.36
CA ASN A 517 -33.72 -9.75 -3.84
C ASN A 517 -34.32 -11.16 -4.00
N ARG A 518 -33.57 -12.12 -4.60
CA ARG A 518 -33.98 -13.51 -4.83
C ARG A 518 -35.18 -13.67 -5.76
N ASP A 519 -35.38 -12.78 -6.74
CA ASP A 519 -36.46 -12.89 -7.74
C ASP A 519 -36.08 -13.66 -9.01
N GLY A 520 -34.80 -14.08 -9.11
CA GLY A 520 -34.25 -14.85 -10.23
C GLY A 520 -33.72 -13.99 -11.37
N LEU A 521 -33.57 -12.68 -11.18
CA LEU A 521 -32.94 -11.73 -12.10
C LEU A 521 -31.71 -11.12 -11.47
N LEU A 522 -30.67 -10.89 -12.24
CA LEU A 522 -29.47 -10.21 -11.73
C LEU A 522 -29.76 -8.72 -11.59
N ASP A 523 -29.54 -8.22 -10.37
CA ASP A 523 -29.54 -6.80 -10.02
C ASP A 523 -28.13 -6.21 -10.14
N ILE A 524 -28.00 -4.88 -10.03
CA ILE A 524 -26.72 -4.20 -9.97
C ILE A 524 -26.54 -3.60 -8.56
N VAL A 525 -25.51 -4.06 -7.86
CA VAL A 525 -24.95 -3.37 -6.68
C VAL A 525 -23.71 -2.61 -7.14
N SER A 526 -23.63 -1.31 -6.90
CA SER A 526 -22.45 -0.54 -7.32
C SER A 526 -21.84 0.24 -6.18
N GLY A 527 -20.53 0.12 -6.06
CA GLY A 527 -19.71 1.02 -5.30
C GLY A 527 -19.58 2.39 -5.97
N THR A 528 -18.96 3.33 -5.25
CA THR A 528 -18.75 4.70 -5.73
C THR A 528 -17.56 5.36 -5.02
N ARG A 529 -17.00 6.40 -5.64
CA ARG A 529 -15.92 7.20 -5.07
C ARG A 529 -16.34 7.97 -3.80
N LEU A 530 -17.58 8.43 -3.73
CA LEU A 530 -18.06 9.31 -2.67
C LEU A 530 -19.13 8.60 -1.83
N ASN A 531 -19.16 8.85 -0.54
CA ASN A 531 -20.31 8.48 0.26
C ASN A 531 -21.60 9.09 -0.32
N THR A 532 -22.67 8.34 -0.26
CA THR A 532 -23.98 8.72 -0.81
C THR A 532 -24.77 9.54 0.21
N ASN A 533 -25.66 10.39 -0.29
CA ASN A 533 -26.54 11.19 0.53
C ASN A 533 -28.02 10.88 0.20
N ASP A 534 -28.88 10.95 1.20
CA ASP A 534 -30.34 10.86 1.04
C ASP A 534 -30.91 12.11 0.36
N SER A 535 -32.22 12.13 0.15
CA SER A 535 -32.95 13.26 -0.44
C SER A 535 -32.84 14.56 0.39
N ASN A 536 -32.43 14.48 1.65
CA ASN A 536 -32.20 15.61 2.54
C ASN A 536 -30.72 16.03 2.60
N ASN A 537 -29.88 15.48 1.71
CA ASN A 537 -28.44 15.69 1.64
C ASN A 537 -27.68 15.23 2.91
N GLN A 538 -28.19 14.24 3.62
CA GLN A 538 -27.50 13.61 4.76
C GLN A 538 -26.80 12.32 4.29
N ALA A 539 -25.57 12.09 4.74
CA ALA A 539 -24.81 10.89 4.41
C ALA A 539 -25.59 9.64 4.87
N CYS A 540 -25.82 8.71 3.96
CA CYS A 540 -26.70 7.57 4.20
C CYS A 540 -26.12 6.22 3.79
N GLY A 541 -25.04 6.17 2.99
CA GLY A 541 -24.46 4.92 2.54
C GLY A 541 -23.19 5.06 1.74
N SER A 542 -22.73 3.95 1.18
CA SER A 542 -21.56 3.88 0.29
C SER A 542 -21.83 3.03 -0.96
N PHE A 543 -23.05 2.54 -1.14
CA PHE A 543 -23.43 1.68 -2.26
C PHE A 543 -24.75 2.10 -2.87
N TYR A 544 -24.85 1.90 -4.19
CA TYR A 544 -26.08 2.00 -4.97
C TYR A 544 -26.66 0.62 -5.23
N TYR A 545 -27.96 0.55 -5.39
CA TYR A 545 -28.71 -0.63 -5.82
C TYR A 545 -29.69 -0.27 -6.90
N PHE A 546 -29.62 -0.98 -8.01
CA PHE A 546 -30.58 -0.92 -9.12
C PHE A 546 -31.19 -2.31 -9.30
N GLN A 547 -32.51 -2.40 -9.07
CA GLN A 547 -33.23 -3.66 -9.25
C GLN A 547 -33.52 -3.88 -10.75
N ASN A 548 -33.33 -5.11 -11.21
CA ASN A 548 -33.78 -5.54 -12.52
C ASN A 548 -35.29 -5.79 -12.47
N MET A 549 -36.05 -4.95 -13.12
CA MET A 549 -37.51 -5.03 -13.22
C MET A 549 -37.97 -5.63 -14.56
N GLY A 550 -37.05 -6.15 -15.34
CA GLY A 550 -37.31 -6.74 -16.66
C GLY A 550 -37.75 -8.19 -16.61
N THR A 551 -37.23 -8.96 -17.54
CA THR A 551 -37.41 -10.41 -17.65
C THR A 551 -36.02 -11.07 -17.79
N LYS A 552 -35.95 -12.40 -17.73
CA LYS A 552 -34.71 -13.11 -17.95
C LYS A 552 -34.00 -12.78 -19.26
N SER A 553 -34.78 -12.54 -20.33
CA SER A 553 -34.24 -12.27 -21.67
C SER A 553 -34.18 -10.79 -22.04
N VAL A 554 -34.70 -9.91 -21.21
CA VAL A 554 -34.68 -8.45 -21.46
C VAL A 554 -34.54 -7.74 -20.13
N PRO A 555 -33.28 -7.47 -19.67
CA PRO A 555 -33.07 -6.74 -18.46
C PRO A 555 -33.53 -5.30 -18.55
N HIS A 556 -34.15 -4.80 -17.50
CA HIS A 556 -34.67 -3.42 -17.46
C HIS A 556 -34.41 -2.80 -16.09
N PHE A 557 -33.71 -1.68 -16.07
CA PHE A 557 -33.37 -0.91 -14.87
C PHE A 557 -33.91 0.51 -14.97
N ASP A 558 -34.54 1.02 -13.90
CA ASP A 558 -34.91 2.44 -13.79
C ASP A 558 -33.67 3.25 -13.34
N PRO A 559 -33.29 4.31 -14.05
CA PRO A 559 -32.12 5.12 -13.66
C PRO A 559 -32.35 5.97 -12.41
N ASP A 560 -33.60 6.12 -11.96
CA ASP A 560 -33.90 6.91 -10.75
C ASP A 560 -33.61 6.12 -9.47
N TYR A 561 -32.39 6.33 -8.88
CA TYR A 561 -32.00 5.68 -7.65
C TYR A 561 -32.67 6.24 -6.38
N PHE A 562 -33.48 7.32 -6.47
CA PHE A 562 -34.32 7.78 -5.36
C PHE A 562 -35.70 7.14 -5.34
N LYS A 563 -36.04 6.43 -6.39
CA LYS A 563 -37.33 5.77 -6.55
C LYS A 563 -37.25 4.30 -6.16
N PRO A 564 -37.94 3.86 -5.10
CA PRO A 564 -37.96 2.44 -4.76
C PRO A 564 -38.51 1.58 -5.95
N PRO A 565 -37.94 0.37 -6.15
CA PRO A 565 -37.07 -0.37 -5.22
C PRO A 565 -35.60 0.04 -5.20
N ASN A 566 -35.14 0.87 -6.14
CA ASN A 566 -33.77 1.34 -6.19
C ASN A 566 -33.39 2.16 -4.95
N THR A 567 -32.10 2.26 -4.68
CA THR A 567 -31.57 3.12 -3.62
C THR A 567 -30.09 3.46 -3.84
N ASN A 568 -29.72 4.69 -3.51
CA ASN A 568 -28.33 5.09 -3.39
C ASN A 568 -27.76 4.91 -1.96
N CYS A 569 -28.55 4.30 -1.08
CA CYS A 569 -28.19 4.09 0.34
C CYS A 569 -28.38 2.61 0.71
N LEU A 570 -27.91 1.70 -0.13
CA LEU A 570 -28.07 0.26 0.12
C LEU A 570 -27.52 -0.11 1.49
N GLY A 571 -28.36 -0.78 2.29
CA GLY A 571 -28.01 -1.20 3.63
C GLY A 571 -27.72 -0.07 4.61
N LYS A 572 -27.85 1.19 4.24
CA LYS A 572 -27.55 2.39 5.04
C LYS A 572 -26.19 2.29 5.75
N VAL A 573 -25.21 1.66 5.07
CA VAL A 573 -23.88 1.42 5.61
C VAL A 573 -22.88 2.40 5.00
N ILE A 574 -22.17 3.11 5.86
CA ILE A 574 -21.07 4.01 5.48
C ILE A 574 -19.77 3.27 5.76
N VAL A 575 -19.08 2.87 4.69
CA VAL A 575 -17.82 2.11 4.78
C VAL A 575 -16.69 2.96 5.35
N ASN A 576 -16.73 4.26 5.08
CA ASN A 576 -15.77 5.22 5.60
C ASN A 576 -16.46 6.45 6.18
N SER A 577 -16.46 6.57 7.51
CA SER A 577 -17.07 7.70 8.23
C SER A 577 -16.16 8.91 8.42
N PHE A 578 -14.83 8.74 8.21
CA PHE A 578 -13.83 9.81 8.44
C PHE A 578 -13.57 10.68 7.21
N SER A 579 -14.09 10.28 6.05
CA SER A 579 -13.90 11.00 4.79
C SER A 579 -15.18 10.92 3.95
N SER A 580 -15.40 11.95 3.13
CA SER A 580 -16.43 11.90 2.08
C SER A 580 -16.08 10.95 0.93
N LYS A 581 -14.81 10.55 0.80
CA LYS A 581 -14.34 9.61 -0.21
C LYS A 581 -14.46 8.19 0.31
N SER A 582 -15.11 7.31 -0.45
CA SER A 582 -15.32 5.88 -0.16
C SER A 582 -14.43 4.99 -1.02
N TYR A 583 -14.50 5.14 -2.33
CA TYR A 583 -13.91 4.21 -3.31
C TYR A 583 -14.24 2.77 -2.96
N THR A 584 -15.53 2.48 -2.84
CA THR A 584 -16.01 1.13 -2.55
C THR A 584 -16.02 0.27 -3.80
N SER A 585 -15.58 -0.98 -3.66
CA SER A 585 -15.66 -2.04 -4.65
C SER A 585 -16.39 -3.21 -3.99
N PRO A 586 -17.71 -3.36 -4.22
CA PRO A 586 -18.50 -4.41 -3.57
C PRO A 586 -18.35 -5.74 -4.31
N GLU A 587 -18.32 -6.83 -3.55
CA GLU A 587 -18.52 -8.18 -4.03
C GLU A 587 -19.45 -8.94 -3.07
N VAL A 588 -20.48 -9.59 -3.59
CA VAL A 588 -21.49 -10.28 -2.80
C VAL A 588 -21.42 -11.78 -3.05
N ILE A 589 -21.11 -12.53 -2.01
CA ILE A 589 -21.02 -14.00 -2.08
C ILE A 589 -22.22 -14.63 -1.41
N ASP A 590 -22.84 -15.59 -2.10
CA ASP A 590 -23.93 -16.41 -1.56
C ASP A 590 -23.37 -17.65 -0.86
N PHE A 591 -23.38 -17.61 0.45
CA PHE A 591 -23.02 -18.76 1.27
C PHE A 591 -24.27 -19.62 1.60
N LYS A 592 -24.72 -20.42 0.62
CA LYS A 592 -25.90 -21.33 0.76
C LYS A 592 -27.16 -20.65 1.28
N GLY A 593 -27.53 -19.55 0.65
CA GLY A 593 -28.75 -18.79 0.97
C GLY A 593 -28.52 -17.66 1.96
N THR A 594 -27.29 -17.34 2.32
CA THR A 594 -26.95 -16.17 3.12
C THR A 594 -25.89 -15.31 2.42
N TYR A 595 -26.25 -14.09 2.07
CA TYR A 595 -25.34 -13.16 1.44
C TYR A 595 -24.38 -12.51 2.46
N LYS A 596 -23.09 -12.43 2.07
CA LYS A 596 -22.11 -11.52 2.68
C LYS A 596 -21.59 -10.57 1.61
N LEU A 597 -21.46 -9.31 1.97
CA LEU A 597 -20.89 -8.30 1.10
C LEU A 597 -19.47 -7.99 1.60
N PHE A 598 -18.52 -8.16 0.70
CA PHE A 598 -17.14 -7.72 0.88
C PHE A 598 -16.95 -6.39 0.17
N SER A 599 -16.17 -5.49 0.72
CA SER A 599 -15.89 -4.22 0.06
C SER A 599 -14.51 -3.71 0.40
N GLY A 600 -13.73 -3.41 -0.63
CA GLY A 600 -12.56 -2.55 -0.50
C GLY A 600 -12.94 -1.09 -0.23
N ASN A 601 -11.96 -0.27 0.15
CA ASN A 601 -12.14 1.17 0.37
C ASN A 601 -10.91 2.00 0.03
N ILE A 602 -11.03 3.33 0.20
CA ILE A 602 -9.96 4.30 -0.07
C ILE A 602 -8.71 4.10 0.80
N PHE A 603 -8.83 3.57 2.02
CA PHE A 603 -7.73 3.41 2.96
C PHE A 603 -7.00 2.06 2.83
N GLY A 604 -7.34 1.26 1.81
CA GLY A 604 -6.77 -0.07 1.63
C GLY A 604 -7.30 -1.12 2.60
N GLU A 605 -8.47 -0.87 3.20
CA GLU A 605 -9.10 -1.80 4.12
C GLU A 605 -10.20 -2.59 3.41
N ILE A 606 -10.34 -3.87 3.74
CA ILE A 606 -11.44 -4.72 3.30
C ILE A 606 -12.44 -4.85 4.45
N LYS A 607 -13.70 -4.53 4.15
CA LYS A 607 -14.82 -4.66 5.08
C LYS A 607 -15.61 -5.91 4.77
N ILE A 608 -16.04 -6.63 5.81
CA ILE A 608 -17.07 -7.68 5.70
C ILE A 608 -18.35 -7.14 6.27
N ILE A 609 -19.42 -7.25 5.51
CA ILE A 609 -20.72 -6.68 5.80
C ILE A 609 -21.76 -7.81 5.79
N ASP A 610 -22.50 -7.92 6.87
CA ASP A 610 -23.55 -8.92 7.11
C ASP A 610 -24.94 -8.29 7.13
N ASN A 611 -25.96 -9.14 7.32
CA ASN A 611 -27.37 -8.75 7.37
C ASN A 611 -27.87 -8.23 6.00
N VAL A 612 -27.34 -8.78 4.94
CA VAL A 612 -27.65 -8.42 3.55
C VAL A 612 -28.90 -9.13 3.06
N GLU A 613 -29.03 -10.42 3.38
CA GLU A 613 -30.11 -11.31 2.94
C GLU A 613 -31.49 -10.75 3.27
N GLY A 614 -32.35 -10.59 2.24
CA GLY A 614 -33.72 -10.10 2.40
C GLY A 614 -33.86 -8.67 2.96
N ASN A 615 -32.78 -7.90 3.00
CA ASN A 615 -32.70 -6.64 3.77
C ASN A 615 -32.32 -5.42 2.91
N VAL A 616 -32.62 -5.43 1.61
CA VAL A 616 -32.24 -4.39 0.65
C VAL A 616 -32.56 -2.97 1.10
N GLN A 617 -33.71 -2.76 1.75
CA GLN A 617 -34.17 -1.47 2.28
C GLN A 617 -33.82 -1.23 3.75
N GLY A 618 -33.16 -2.19 4.40
CA GLY A 618 -32.86 -2.17 5.83
C GLY A 618 -31.50 -1.63 6.18
N HIS A 619 -30.90 -2.18 7.25
CA HIS A 619 -29.56 -1.82 7.73
C HIS A 619 -28.63 -3.03 7.67
N PHE A 620 -27.53 -2.89 6.96
CA PHE A 620 -26.43 -3.85 6.97
C PHE A 620 -25.51 -3.59 8.16
N SER A 621 -24.68 -4.56 8.52
CA SER A 621 -23.79 -4.48 9.67
C SER A 621 -22.35 -4.79 9.25
N ILE A 622 -21.41 -3.88 9.49
CA ILE A 622 -19.98 -4.17 9.32
C ILE A 622 -19.57 -5.10 10.47
N VAL A 623 -19.21 -6.33 10.15
CA VAL A 623 -18.79 -7.35 11.13
C VAL A 623 -17.28 -7.49 11.23
N ASP A 624 -16.55 -7.13 10.17
CA ASP A 624 -15.11 -6.95 10.19
C ASP A 624 -14.74 -5.66 9.44
N SER A 625 -13.95 -4.82 10.07
CA SER A 625 -13.58 -3.51 9.51
C SER A 625 -12.20 -3.48 8.86
N THR A 626 -11.40 -4.53 8.99
CA THR A 626 -10.03 -4.63 8.49
C THR A 626 -9.67 -6.06 8.14
N TYR A 627 -10.57 -6.75 7.43
CA TYR A 627 -10.43 -8.16 7.13
C TYR A 627 -9.08 -8.48 6.50
N GLY A 628 -8.42 -9.48 7.06
CA GLY A 628 -7.14 -9.96 6.58
C GLY A 628 -5.96 -9.05 6.88
N ASN A 629 -6.18 -7.84 7.42
CA ASN A 629 -5.14 -6.82 7.58
C ASN A 629 -4.26 -6.67 6.33
N VAL A 630 -4.91 -6.73 5.16
CA VAL A 630 -4.26 -6.65 3.85
C VAL A 630 -3.61 -5.29 3.70
N GLN A 631 -2.35 -5.25 3.28
CA GLN A 631 -1.56 -4.02 3.14
C GLN A 631 -1.16 -3.82 1.67
N GLU A 632 -2.13 -3.41 0.85
CA GLU A 632 -1.92 -3.10 -0.57
C GLU A 632 -1.98 -1.59 -0.88
N GLY A 633 -2.03 -0.75 0.14
CA GLY A 633 -2.12 0.71 -0.02
C GLY A 633 -3.54 1.18 -0.35
N GLU A 634 -3.66 2.39 -0.89
CA GLU A 634 -4.95 3.05 -1.12
C GLU A 634 -5.81 2.39 -2.21
N ARG A 635 -7.13 2.57 -2.11
CA ARG A 635 -8.13 2.20 -3.12
C ARG A 635 -8.10 0.70 -3.45
N ILE A 636 -8.16 -0.13 -2.42
CA ILE A 636 -8.20 -1.58 -2.61
C ILE A 636 -9.52 -2.02 -3.25
N THR A 637 -9.43 -2.85 -4.27
CA THR A 637 -10.52 -3.57 -4.93
C THR A 637 -10.31 -5.07 -4.73
N LEU A 638 -11.32 -5.89 -5.00
CA LEU A 638 -11.19 -7.33 -4.78
C LEU A 638 -12.13 -8.15 -5.68
N SER A 639 -11.74 -9.40 -5.91
CA SER A 639 -12.63 -10.46 -6.39
C SER A 639 -12.30 -11.80 -5.72
N LEU A 640 -13.31 -12.65 -5.53
CA LEU A 640 -13.26 -13.88 -4.74
C LEU A 640 -13.62 -15.10 -5.58
N ALA A 641 -12.75 -16.11 -5.60
CA ALA A 641 -13.00 -17.41 -6.20
C ALA A 641 -12.11 -18.48 -5.55
N ASP A 642 -12.47 -19.75 -5.65
CA ASP A 642 -11.59 -20.87 -5.34
C ASP A 642 -10.76 -21.15 -6.62
N ILE A 643 -9.51 -20.65 -6.66
CA ILE A 643 -8.68 -20.74 -7.88
C ILE A 643 -7.85 -22.00 -7.97
N ASP A 644 -7.73 -22.77 -6.88
CA ASP A 644 -6.94 -24.00 -6.83
C ASP A 644 -7.73 -25.25 -6.38
N ASP A 645 -9.07 -25.15 -6.33
CA ASP A 645 -10.00 -26.26 -6.06
C ASP A 645 -9.73 -26.93 -4.69
N ASP A 646 -9.27 -26.13 -3.70
CA ASP A 646 -9.03 -26.59 -2.33
C ASP A 646 -10.27 -26.42 -1.42
N GLY A 647 -11.33 -25.81 -1.92
CA GLY A 647 -12.59 -25.57 -1.24
C GLY A 647 -12.56 -24.30 -0.36
N ILE A 648 -11.51 -23.50 -0.41
CA ILE A 648 -11.39 -22.22 0.27
C ILE A 648 -11.41 -21.12 -0.80
N LEU A 649 -12.12 -20.03 -0.54
CA LEU A 649 -12.08 -18.89 -1.45
C LEU A 649 -10.72 -18.21 -1.39
N ASP A 650 -10.15 -17.96 -2.55
CA ASP A 650 -9.03 -17.04 -2.71
C ASP A 650 -9.54 -15.65 -3.08
N MET A 651 -8.75 -14.65 -2.80
CA MET A 651 -9.05 -13.27 -3.08
C MET A 651 -7.93 -12.66 -3.92
N VAL A 652 -8.28 -12.19 -5.11
CA VAL A 652 -7.40 -11.28 -5.85
C VAL A 652 -7.74 -9.85 -5.45
N THR A 653 -6.71 -9.04 -5.21
CA THR A 653 -6.87 -7.61 -4.91
C THR A 653 -6.19 -6.76 -5.96
N GLY A 654 -6.81 -5.60 -6.24
CA GLY A 654 -6.20 -4.51 -6.96
C GLY A 654 -5.93 -3.32 -6.03
N ASN A 655 -5.21 -2.32 -6.52
CA ASN A 655 -4.85 -1.14 -5.72
C ASN A 655 -4.63 0.10 -6.61
N SER A 656 -4.43 1.27 -5.97
CA SER A 656 -4.22 2.55 -6.68
C SER A 656 -2.99 2.59 -7.59
N ARG A 657 -2.01 1.70 -7.39
CA ARG A 657 -0.71 1.64 -8.09
C ARG A 657 -0.71 0.68 -9.28
N GLY A 658 -1.88 0.08 -9.61
CA GLY A 658 -2.03 -0.80 -10.77
C GLY A 658 -1.46 -2.21 -10.62
N GLY A 659 -1.12 -2.63 -9.42
CA GLY A 659 -0.64 -3.97 -9.14
C GLY A 659 -1.73 -4.92 -8.67
N LEU A 660 -1.38 -6.19 -8.48
CA LEU A 660 -2.25 -7.22 -7.93
C LEU A 660 -1.63 -7.86 -6.68
N GLY A 661 -2.50 -8.30 -5.76
CA GLY A 661 -2.19 -9.23 -4.68
C GLY A 661 -3.09 -10.46 -4.76
N ILE A 662 -2.64 -11.61 -4.29
CA ILE A 662 -3.49 -12.81 -4.18
C ILE A 662 -3.34 -13.39 -2.78
N TYR A 663 -4.46 -13.70 -2.15
CA TYR A 663 -4.53 -14.14 -0.75
C TYR A 663 -5.46 -15.34 -0.61
N THR A 664 -5.11 -16.29 0.25
CA THR A 664 -6.05 -17.32 0.70
C THR A 664 -6.91 -16.74 1.81
N THR A 665 -8.23 -16.82 1.66
CA THR A 665 -9.17 -16.30 2.66
C THR A 665 -9.43 -17.30 3.78
N THR A 666 -10.33 -16.93 4.71
CA THR A 666 -10.81 -17.85 5.74
C THR A 666 -12.19 -18.45 5.42
N PHE A 667 -12.74 -18.16 4.25
CA PHE A 667 -14.06 -18.57 3.84
C PHE A 667 -14.01 -19.79 2.92
N LYS A 668 -14.76 -20.82 3.27
CA LYS A 668 -14.96 -21.97 2.39
C LYS A 668 -16.09 -21.70 1.40
N VAL A 669 -16.00 -22.31 0.24
CA VAL A 669 -17.03 -22.27 -0.80
C VAL A 669 -18.40 -22.72 -0.25
N ASP A 670 -18.40 -23.57 0.79
CA ASP A 670 -19.62 -24.05 1.45
C ASP A 670 -20.19 -23.09 2.50
N GLY A 671 -19.60 -21.91 2.68
CA GLY A 671 -20.02 -20.89 3.63
C GLY A 671 -19.54 -21.11 5.06
N SER A 672 -18.82 -22.15 5.35
CA SER A 672 -18.15 -22.29 6.64
C SER A 672 -16.89 -21.39 6.66
N VAL A 673 -16.59 -20.83 7.81
CA VAL A 673 -15.33 -20.12 8.03
C VAL A 673 -14.31 -21.13 8.52
N ASP A 674 -13.20 -21.25 7.81
CA ASP A 674 -12.07 -22.00 8.37
C ASP A 674 -11.50 -21.19 9.54
N ASN A 675 -11.73 -21.69 10.73
CA ASN A 675 -10.92 -21.28 11.87
C ASN A 675 -9.51 -21.83 11.60
N ILE A 676 -8.73 -21.17 10.75
CA ILE A 676 -7.30 -21.44 10.65
C ILE A 676 -6.77 -21.23 12.07
N ASN A 677 -6.42 -22.33 12.69
CA ASN A 677 -5.99 -22.35 14.09
C ASN A 677 -4.52 -21.93 14.12
N LEU A 678 -4.25 -20.67 13.68
CA LEU A 678 -2.90 -20.08 13.65
C LEU A 678 -2.18 -20.26 14.99
N LEU A 679 -2.92 -20.34 16.11
CA LEU A 679 -2.31 -20.65 17.40
C LEU A 679 -1.60 -22.00 17.42
N LYS A 680 -2.01 -22.98 16.60
CA LYS A 680 -1.30 -24.27 16.53
C LYS A 680 0.05 -24.17 15.85
N ASP A 681 0.19 -23.28 14.89
CA ASP A 681 1.43 -23.13 14.10
C ASP A 681 2.47 -22.30 14.86
N TYR A 682 2.01 -21.43 15.78
CA TYR A 682 2.87 -20.60 16.63
C TYR A 682 3.04 -21.13 18.06
N VAL A 683 2.36 -22.23 18.44
CA VAL A 683 2.46 -22.78 19.79
C VAL A 683 2.89 -24.25 19.72
N GLU A 684 4.14 -24.49 20.05
CA GLU A 684 4.68 -25.85 20.12
C GLU A 684 4.52 -26.41 21.53
N ILE A 685 4.03 -27.64 21.65
CA ILE A 685 3.89 -28.37 22.91
C ILE A 685 4.68 -29.68 22.80
N TYR A 686 5.73 -29.77 23.61
CA TYR A 686 6.62 -30.94 23.56
C TYR A 686 7.25 -31.27 24.93
N PRO A 687 7.53 -32.56 25.20
CA PRO A 687 7.12 -33.71 24.42
C PRO A 687 5.62 -34.01 24.57
N ASN A 688 5.04 -34.56 23.51
CA ASN A 688 3.68 -35.09 23.55
C ASN A 688 3.62 -36.40 22.77
N PRO A 689 3.49 -37.55 23.42
CA PRO A 689 3.20 -37.80 24.87
C PRO A 689 4.32 -37.42 25.82
N SER A 690 3.97 -37.22 27.11
CA SER A 690 4.94 -36.90 28.19
C SER A 690 4.57 -37.58 29.51
N SER A 691 5.55 -37.69 30.40
CA SER A 691 5.38 -38.20 31.78
C SER A 691 4.73 -37.21 32.75
N GLY A 692 4.19 -36.10 32.25
CA GLY A 692 3.62 -35.02 33.03
C GLY A 692 4.48 -33.76 33.07
N ILE A 693 5.63 -33.77 32.39
CA ILE A 693 6.46 -32.58 32.19
C ILE A 693 6.44 -32.27 30.70
N PHE A 694 6.06 -31.07 30.32
CA PHE A 694 6.07 -30.61 28.94
C PHE A 694 6.36 -29.11 28.86
N LYS A 695 6.87 -28.68 27.73
CA LYS A 695 7.13 -27.27 27.43
C LYS A 695 6.11 -26.76 26.43
N VAL A 696 5.70 -25.53 26.62
CA VAL A 696 4.93 -24.76 25.64
C VAL A 696 5.79 -23.60 25.19
N LYS A 697 6.07 -23.57 23.91
CA LYS A 697 6.78 -22.44 23.27
C LYS A 697 5.75 -21.59 22.56
N ASN A 698 5.66 -20.34 22.95
CA ASN A 698 4.82 -19.34 22.32
C ASN A 698 5.66 -18.54 21.33
N SER A 699 5.60 -18.87 20.04
CA SER A 699 6.20 -18.09 18.96
C SER A 699 5.26 -17.00 18.41
N PHE A 700 4.11 -16.79 19.07
CA PHE A 700 3.15 -15.77 18.71
C PHE A 700 3.54 -14.41 19.31
N LEU A 701 3.29 -13.32 18.59
CA LEU A 701 3.67 -11.95 18.97
C LEU A 701 2.89 -11.38 20.15
N LYS A 702 1.97 -12.15 20.74
CA LYS A 702 1.13 -11.74 21.88
C LYS A 702 1.14 -12.79 22.98
N PRO A 703 0.89 -12.39 24.23
CA PRO A 703 0.69 -13.35 25.31
C PRO A 703 -0.47 -14.30 25.01
N ILE A 704 -0.29 -15.57 25.37
CA ILE A 704 -1.33 -16.60 25.26
C ILE A 704 -1.67 -17.13 26.66
N ARG A 705 -2.93 -17.41 26.88
CA ARG A 705 -3.36 -18.17 28.07
C ARG A 705 -3.43 -19.65 27.70
N ILE A 706 -2.78 -20.47 28.49
CA ILE A 706 -2.82 -21.92 28.37
C ILE A 706 -3.60 -22.45 29.55
N SER A 707 -4.55 -23.34 29.30
CA SER A 707 -5.28 -24.06 30.35
C SER A 707 -5.29 -25.54 30.02
N ILE A 708 -4.97 -26.38 30.97
CA ILE A 708 -4.96 -27.83 30.84
C ILE A 708 -6.24 -28.38 31.45
N LEU A 709 -7.00 -29.13 30.66
CA LEU A 709 -8.32 -29.66 31.03
C LEU A 709 -8.33 -31.18 30.84
N ASP A 710 -9.18 -31.87 31.62
CA ASP A 710 -9.59 -33.23 31.29
C ASP A 710 -10.65 -33.22 30.17
N VAL A 711 -11.05 -34.41 29.74
CA VAL A 711 -12.06 -34.59 28.68
C VAL A 711 -13.47 -34.17 29.08
N VAL A 712 -13.70 -33.90 30.37
CA VAL A 712 -14.98 -33.43 30.95
C VAL A 712 -15.00 -31.93 31.13
N GLY A 713 -13.82 -31.26 31.00
CA GLY A 713 -13.70 -29.80 31.07
C GLY A 713 -13.16 -29.24 32.37
N ASN A 714 -12.73 -30.07 33.34
CA ASN A 714 -12.12 -29.60 34.59
C ASN A 714 -10.73 -29.04 34.33
N ILE A 715 -10.41 -27.86 34.82
CA ILE A 715 -9.13 -27.17 34.64
C ILE A 715 -8.16 -27.58 35.75
N TYR A 716 -7.00 -28.08 35.40
CA TYR A 716 -5.92 -28.47 36.29
C TYR A 716 -4.80 -27.44 36.40
N SER A 717 -4.55 -26.68 35.35
CA SER A 717 -3.58 -25.59 35.32
C SER A 717 -4.05 -24.51 34.37
N SER A 718 -3.71 -23.25 34.66
CA SER A 718 -3.94 -22.12 33.75
C SER A 718 -2.86 -21.08 33.99
N VAL A 719 -2.14 -20.74 32.91
CA VAL A 719 -0.98 -19.82 32.92
C VAL A 719 -1.02 -18.90 31.72
N ILE A 720 -0.42 -17.73 31.83
CA ILE A 720 -0.16 -16.82 30.70
C ILE A 720 1.30 -17.01 30.31
N VAL A 721 1.54 -17.30 29.04
CA VAL A 721 2.88 -17.37 28.44
C VAL A 721 3.06 -16.14 27.57
N ASP A 722 4.02 -15.31 27.93
CA ASP A 722 4.31 -14.07 27.19
C ASP A 722 4.68 -14.33 25.74
N SER A 723 4.57 -13.31 24.91
CA SER A 723 4.96 -13.36 23.51
C SER A 723 6.42 -13.81 23.35
N MET A 724 6.68 -14.66 22.37
CA MET A 724 8.02 -15.16 22.02
C MET A 724 8.76 -15.86 23.19
N ASN A 725 8.02 -16.38 24.18
CA ASN A 725 8.57 -17.00 25.38
C ASN A 725 8.19 -18.49 25.47
N SER A 726 8.78 -19.21 26.41
CA SER A 726 8.47 -20.60 26.68
C SER A 726 8.10 -20.79 28.16
N TYR A 727 7.19 -21.73 28.41
CA TYR A 727 6.75 -22.12 29.72
C TYR A 727 6.85 -23.65 29.87
N GLU A 728 7.33 -24.13 31.01
CA GLU A 728 7.40 -25.54 31.35
C GLU A 728 6.40 -25.84 32.47
N ASP A 729 5.51 -26.81 32.26
CA ASP A 729 4.55 -27.26 33.25
C ASP A 729 4.94 -28.63 33.83
N HIS A 730 4.67 -28.82 35.11
CA HIS A 730 5.02 -30.01 35.89
C HIS A 730 3.77 -30.67 36.49
N LEU A 731 2.96 -31.30 35.65
CA LEU A 731 1.75 -31.99 36.05
C LEU A 731 1.96 -33.49 36.32
N VAL A 732 3.02 -33.80 37.03
CA VAL A 732 3.44 -35.19 37.32
C VAL A 732 2.39 -35.94 38.16
N SER A 733 1.61 -35.21 39.01
CA SER A 733 0.59 -35.78 39.87
C SER A 733 -0.70 -36.21 39.15
N LEU A 734 -0.89 -35.83 37.90
CA LEU A 734 -2.06 -36.25 37.13
C LEU A 734 -1.98 -37.73 36.75
N ASN A 735 -3.11 -38.41 36.64
CA ASN A 735 -3.18 -39.78 36.15
C ASN A 735 -2.80 -39.87 34.67
N SER A 736 -2.27 -41.02 34.23
CA SER A 736 -2.09 -41.30 32.80
C SER A 736 -3.42 -41.21 32.07
N GLY A 737 -3.44 -40.49 30.94
CA GLY A 737 -4.69 -40.25 30.22
C GLY A 737 -4.57 -39.19 29.13
N ILE A 738 -5.72 -38.89 28.55
CA ILE A 738 -5.85 -37.82 27.54
C ILE A 738 -6.32 -36.56 28.23
N TYR A 739 -5.59 -35.48 27.97
CA TYR A 739 -5.92 -34.12 28.42
C TYR A 739 -6.03 -33.21 27.21
N ILE A 740 -6.68 -32.09 27.40
CA ILE A 740 -6.85 -31.03 26.38
C ILE A 740 -6.10 -29.80 26.85
N ILE A 741 -5.17 -29.32 26.07
CA ILE A 741 -4.54 -28.03 26.27
C ILE A 741 -5.32 -27.00 25.48
N LYS A 742 -6.05 -26.14 26.20
CA LYS A 742 -6.74 -24.97 25.65
C LYS A 742 -5.76 -23.82 25.57
N ILE A 743 -5.55 -23.31 24.39
CA ILE A 743 -4.69 -22.15 24.08
C ILE A 743 -5.62 -20.99 23.73
N GLN A 744 -5.50 -19.89 24.45
CA GLN A 744 -6.39 -18.76 24.28
C GLN A 744 -5.61 -17.45 24.25
N THR A 745 -5.86 -16.64 23.24
CA THR A 745 -5.57 -15.20 23.23
C THR A 745 -6.87 -14.42 23.53
N ILE A 746 -6.81 -13.10 23.44
CA ILE A 746 -8.01 -12.26 23.57
C ILE A 746 -9.04 -12.62 22.49
N ASN A 747 -8.60 -13.09 21.29
CA ASN A 747 -9.45 -13.25 20.12
C ASN A 747 -9.41 -14.63 19.46
N GLN A 748 -8.53 -15.52 19.90
CA GLN A 748 -8.36 -16.84 19.29
C GLN A 748 -8.39 -17.93 20.35
N LEU A 749 -8.87 -19.10 19.96
CA LEU A 749 -9.01 -20.25 20.82
C LEU A 749 -8.62 -21.52 20.05
N ALA A 750 -7.62 -22.24 20.57
CA ALA A 750 -7.19 -23.51 20.01
C ALA A 750 -7.21 -24.60 21.07
N TYR A 751 -7.33 -25.84 20.62
CA TYR A 751 -7.25 -27.00 21.48
C TYR A 751 -6.22 -27.98 20.93
N VAL A 752 -5.30 -28.42 21.78
CA VAL A 752 -4.28 -29.41 21.46
C VAL A 752 -4.48 -30.64 22.38
N LYS A 753 -4.54 -31.80 21.78
CA LYS A 753 -4.57 -33.06 22.55
C LYS A 753 -3.20 -33.31 23.16
N TRP A 754 -3.13 -33.48 24.47
CA TRP A 754 -1.94 -33.89 25.18
C TRP A 754 -2.15 -35.24 25.83
N ILE A 755 -1.17 -36.15 25.67
CA ILE A 755 -1.23 -37.51 26.21
C ILE A 755 -0.20 -37.64 27.34
N LYS A 756 -0.68 -37.89 28.56
CA LYS A 756 0.16 -38.23 29.70
C LYS A 756 0.32 -39.75 29.77
N ILE A 757 1.56 -40.21 29.78
CA ILE A 757 1.94 -41.63 29.90
C ILE A 757 2.50 -41.94 31.27
#